data_5b53dc16228aea422e6dd800743f815b
#
_entry.id   5b53dc16228aea422e6dd800743f815b
#
_cell.length_a   1.000
_cell.length_b   1.000
_cell.length_c   1.000
_cell.angle_alpha   90.00
_cell.angle_beta   90.00
_cell.angle_gamma   90.00
#
_symmetry.space_group_name_H-M   'P 1'
#
loop_
_entity.id
_entity.type
_entity.pdbx_description
1 polymer ?
#
loop_
_entity_poly.entity_id
_entity_poly.type
_entity_poly.pdbx_seq_one_letter_code
_entity_poly.pdbx_strand_id
1 'polypeptide(L)'
;ADLLQLIHEPTHKQGNTLDLVLVNKSALDDVYIKCDVLSYISDHKMIITDIQPQRFSNKQPTTQDSKHQRYNFRKANFVDIENLFSKLLCELEKSAEPVEPTWNKIENSIKRALETIPGKLSRPKGHPWVDRDIVRMIRRRDRMFKRNCRFPSIAHELEYDNLCLDLKKRIRYAKTHYLKHLSDQLESGNSKPLYNYLQRNSGRSNKITGLSDTDTSDIADKFADHFASVFTKSNHPAPDSSDSRYPKMRDICVNKAGVKSLLENLDHRKAGGPDNITAMILKQFTLNVPSFVDCLHLLIKRSIDTGDVPSVWKRANVSPIFKGGDRTDVNNYRPISLTCILSKVTEHIICSNLWDHLLDNNILTEKQHGFRKGLNTTTQLLHVIHFAAQSLDVKERYHIVSFDFSKAFDRVPHDLLIHKLKRYNISNACINWISNWLHGRTSVVQTNGLRSKGFPVQSGVPQGSVLGPLLFLIYINDMTELIHDSDIRLYADDTLLCVNLTKCPNILQSEVSKLDDWAKKWGMLFNATKCVHVQIGESEPDIRVKLGDSLIPCSDSFKYLGVQIDSSLKWKTHITNMVAKANRTLGMVKRGLRSATVKSKLVAYKTVVKPLLEYASQVWSPHNVYLKNNIERVQRDAVKWIYFLKHRESITDCMSKNNICLLSDRRDELDTLFLRKVEAGLYEVKLNSYIRFNQAHNTRGKSINWHYNVNPWKYSFYNRVRDQVKVYFPPD
;
A
#
# COMPACT_ATOMS: atom_id res chain seq x y z
N ALA A 1 32.26 12.88 0.05
CA ALA A 1 31.52 14.00 0.64
C ALA A 1 32.50 15.18 0.71
N ASP A 2 32.23 16.26 -0.04
CA ASP A 2 33.03 17.47 -0.02
C ASP A 2 32.73 18.27 1.24
N LEU A 3 33.40 17.91 2.34
CA LEU A 3 33.31 18.62 3.60
C LEU A 3 34.48 19.58 3.73
N LEU A 4 34.21 20.83 4.07
CA LEU A 4 35.19 21.86 4.38
C LEU A 4 35.26 22.05 5.89
N GLN A 5 36.47 22.00 6.46
CA GLN A 5 36.72 22.34 7.86
C GLN A 5 36.89 23.86 7.98
N LEU A 6 36.16 24.47 8.93
CA LEU A 6 36.19 25.94 9.12
C LEU A 6 37.10 26.39 10.27
N ILE A 7 37.53 25.50 11.15
CA ILE A 7 38.41 25.83 12.28
C ILE A 7 39.83 25.40 11.95
N HIS A 8 40.75 26.36 11.87
CA HIS A 8 42.15 26.13 11.57
C HIS A 8 43.10 26.48 12.74
N GLU A 9 42.54 27.07 13.80
CA GLU A 9 43.29 27.44 15.00
C GLU A 9 43.27 26.32 16.05
N PRO A 10 44.30 26.25 16.94
CA PRO A 10 44.30 25.34 18.07
C PRO A 10 43.12 25.59 19.00
N THR A 11 42.35 24.53 19.28
CA THR A 11 41.17 24.57 20.18
C THR A 11 41.43 23.96 21.54
N HIS A 12 42.52 23.23 21.72
CA HIS A 12 42.93 22.63 22.98
C HIS A 12 44.20 23.26 23.55
N LYS A 13 44.35 23.32 24.90
CA LYS A 13 45.49 23.93 25.59
C LYS A 13 46.86 23.35 25.19
N GLN A 14 46.91 22.12 24.70
CA GLN A 14 48.13 21.47 24.22
C GLN A 14 48.49 21.83 22.78
N GLY A 15 47.84 22.81 22.17
CA GLY A 15 48.14 23.28 20.83
C GLY A 15 47.52 22.50 19.68
N ASN A 16 46.62 21.54 19.97
CA ASN A 16 45.95 20.73 18.97
C ASN A 16 44.58 21.31 18.61
N THR A 17 44.15 21.13 17.35
CA THR A 17 42.77 21.42 16.90
C THR A 17 41.95 20.14 17.03
N LEU A 18 41.22 19.99 18.15
CA LEU A 18 40.43 18.81 18.46
C LEU A 18 38.93 19.02 18.13
N ASP A 19 38.48 20.27 18.14
CA ASP A 19 37.08 20.60 17.85
C ASP A 19 36.94 21.03 16.39
N LEU A 20 36.09 20.37 15.65
CA LEU A 20 35.94 20.53 14.21
C LEU A 20 34.56 21.06 13.86
N VAL A 21 34.49 22.05 12.98
CA VAL A 21 33.24 22.52 12.34
C VAL A 21 33.33 22.17 10.86
N LEU A 22 32.61 21.14 10.46
CA LEU A 22 32.59 20.63 9.09
C LEU A 22 31.34 21.10 8.37
N VAL A 23 31.48 21.69 7.21
CA VAL A 23 30.39 22.20 6.37
C VAL A 23 30.48 21.58 4.98
N ASN A 24 29.36 21.22 4.39
CA ASN A 24 29.32 20.79 3.00
C ASN A 24 29.59 22.01 2.10
N LYS A 25 30.50 21.90 1.14
CA LYS A 25 30.86 22.99 0.20
C LYS A 25 29.64 23.55 -0.52
N SER A 26 28.71 22.71 -0.93
CA SER A 26 27.45 23.15 -1.58
C SER A 26 26.53 23.97 -0.67
N ALA A 27 26.69 23.93 0.65
CA ALA A 27 25.90 24.73 1.58
C ALA A 27 26.46 26.14 1.76
N LEU A 28 27.70 26.40 1.36
CA LEU A 28 28.34 27.74 1.46
C LEU A 28 27.76 28.74 0.44
N ASP A 29 27.17 28.27 -0.64
CA ASP A 29 26.54 29.12 -1.65
C ASP A 29 25.22 29.75 -1.14
N ASP A 30 24.59 29.11 -0.16
CA ASP A 30 23.29 29.52 0.38
C ASP A 30 23.34 30.14 1.77
N VAL A 31 24.48 30.05 2.45
CA VAL A 31 24.60 30.41 3.88
C VAL A 31 25.97 31.06 4.16
N TYR A 32 25.95 32.24 4.76
CA TYR A 32 27.18 32.84 5.31
C TYR A 32 27.45 32.22 6.68
N ILE A 33 28.64 31.62 6.84
CA ILE A 33 29.04 30.95 8.08
C ILE A 33 30.33 31.62 8.58
N LYS A 34 30.29 32.19 9.80
CA LYS A 34 31.43 32.72 10.50
C LYS A 34 31.70 31.92 11.76
N CYS A 35 32.94 31.47 11.93
CA CYS A 35 33.40 30.79 13.13
C CYS A 35 34.41 31.65 13.88
N ASP A 36 34.12 31.98 15.12
CA ASP A 36 35.03 32.68 16.02
C ASP A 36 35.52 31.72 17.12
N VAL A 37 36.84 31.60 17.29
CA VAL A 37 37.44 30.80 18.36
C VAL A 37 37.78 31.74 19.50
N LEU A 38 37.09 31.61 20.62
CA LEU A 38 37.24 32.50 21.78
C LEU A 38 38.22 31.92 22.83
N SER A 39 38.30 32.58 23.99
CA SER A 39 39.13 32.15 25.10
C SER A 39 38.80 30.78 25.67
N TYR A 40 39.74 30.17 26.37
CA TYR A 40 39.54 28.89 27.06
C TYR A 40 38.52 28.98 28.19
N ILE A 41 37.53 28.11 28.19
CA ILE A 41 36.59 27.95 29.32
C ILE A 41 37.01 26.77 30.18
N SER A 42 37.69 25.77 29.59
CA SER A 42 38.25 24.61 30.29
C SER A 42 39.64 24.30 29.69
N ASP A 43 39.91 23.09 29.29
CA ASP A 43 41.03 22.66 28.45
C ASP A 43 40.78 22.90 26.94
N HIS A 44 39.53 23.19 26.57
CA HIS A 44 39.12 23.58 25.22
C HIS A 44 38.73 25.06 25.14
N LYS A 45 38.92 25.65 23.95
CA LYS A 45 38.42 26.99 23.60
C LYS A 45 36.93 26.90 23.23
N MET A 46 36.18 27.95 23.50
CA MET A 46 34.80 28.08 23.03
C MET A 46 34.80 28.47 21.55
N ILE A 47 34.03 27.73 20.74
CA ILE A 47 33.79 28.04 19.34
C ILE A 47 32.37 28.59 19.21
N ILE A 48 32.22 29.78 18.65
CA ILE A 48 30.92 30.35 18.29
C ILE A 48 30.81 30.29 16.76
N THR A 49 29.80 29.60 16.29
CA THR A 49 29.45 29.55 14.86
C THR A 49 28.20 30.35 14.61
N ASP A 50 28.32 31.47 13.91
CA ASP A 50 27.19 32.27 13.44
C ASP A 50 26.82 31.84 12.02
N ILE A 51 25.59 31.46 11.84
CA ILE A 51 25.04 30.94 10.57
C ILE A 51 23.96 31.91 10.11
N GLN A 52 24.27 32.73 9.12
CA GLN A 52 23.31 33.65 8.51
C GLN A 52 22.86 33.12 7.15
N PRO A 53 21.61 32.71 6.98
CA PRO A 53 21.10 32.36 5.67
C PRO A 53 21.15 33.62 4.78
N GLN A 54 21.87 33.55 3.65
CA GLN A 54 21.74 34.56 2.61
C GLN A 54 20.28 34.59 2.19
N ARG A 55 19.66 35.77 2.30
CA ARG A 55 18.22 36.05 2.15
C ARG A 55 17.58 35.11 1.13
N PHE A 56 16.92 34.06 1.58
CA PHE A 56 15.81 33.57 0.81
C PHE A 56 14.87 34.74 0.57
N SER A 57 14.76 35.20 -0.68
CA SER A 57 13.70 36.11 -1.05
C SER A 57 12.43 35.47 -0.48
N ASN A 58 11.73 36.16 0.40
CA ASN A 58 10.37 35.86 0.79
C ASN A 58 9.48 36.01 -0.47
N LYS A 59 9.68 35.16 -1.47
CA LYS A 59 8.60 34.78 -2.35
C LYS A 59 7.62 34.08 -1.41
N GLN A 60 6.67 34.83 -0.91
CA GLN A 60 5.46 34.23 -0.33
C GLN A 60 5.05 33.16 -1.35
N PRO A 61 4.91 31.90 -0.93
CA PRO A 61 4.35 30.90 -1.81
C PRO A 61 2.97 31.43 -2.18
N THR A 62 2.80 31.82 -3.45
CA THR A 62 1.51 32.06 -4.07
C THR A 62 0.80 30.71 -4.24
N THR A 63 0.78 29.94 -3.19
CA THR A 63 -0.07 28.79 -3.06
C THR A 63 -1.20 29.25 -2.16
N GLN A 64 -2.34 29.47 -2.77
CA GLN A 64 -3.57 29.14 -2.11
C GLN A 64 -3.46 27.66 -1.70
N ASP A 65 -2.72 27.41 -0.61
CA ASP A 65 -2.93 26.22 0.18
C ASP A 65 -4.44 26.22 0.41
N SER A 66 -5.16 25.37 -0.30
CA SER A 66 -6.52 25.01 0.06
C SER A 66 -6.38 24.33 1.42
N LYS A 67 -6.33 25.17 2.45
CA LYS A 67 -6.40 24.75 3.85
C LYS A 67 -7.67 23.94 3.90
N HIS A 68 -7.57 22.61 3.96
CA HIS A 68 -8.75 21.78 4.16
C HIS A 68 -9.48 22.34 5.37
N GLN A 69 -10.55 23.08 5.10
CA GLN A 69 -11.33 23.73 6.12
C GLN A 69 -11.93 22.63 6.98
N ARG A 70 -11.59 22.62 8.26
CA ARG A 70 -12.13 21.63 9.21
C ARG A 70 -13.40 22.20 9.80
N TYR A 71 -14.50 21.50 9.64
CA TYR A 71 -15.80 21.89 10.15
C TYR A 71 -16.04 21.36 11.56
N ASN A 72 -16.74 22.13 12.38
CA ASN A 72 -17.15 21.71 13.72
C ASN A 72 -18.61 21.22 13.71
N PHE A 73 -18.84 20.03 13.23
CA PHE A 73 -20.18 19.44 13.13
C PHE A 73 -20.95 19.34 14.46
N ARG A 74 -20.27 19.42 15.61
CA ARG A 74 -20.97 19.51 16.93
C ARG A 74 -21.73 20.80 17.12
N LYS A 75 -21.41 21.84 16.35
CA LYS A 75 -22.05 23.15 16.37
C LYS A 75 -22.92 23.42 15.14
N ALA A 76 -23.12 22.40 14.29
CA ALA A 76 -23.95 22.51 13.10
C ALA A 76 -25.43 22.52 13.49
N ASN A 77 -26.21 23.38 12.85
CA ASN A 77 -27.67 23.33 12.93
C ASN A 77 -28.19 22.40 11.83
N PHE A 78 -28.37 21.11 12.18
CA PHE A 78 -28.83 20.12 11.22
C PHE A 78 -30.30 20.27 10.82
N VAL A 79 -31.13 21.01 11.57
CA VAL A 79 -32.52 21.30 11.22
C VAL A 79 -32.59 22.21 9.98
N ASP A 80 -31.78 23.28 9.95
CA ASP A 80 -31.74 24.18 8.80
C ASP A 80 -31.16 23.48 7.56
N ILE A 81 -30.18 22.60 7.78
CA ILE A 81 -29.60 21.79 6.68
C ILE A 81 -30.63 20.78 6.14
N GLU A 82 -31.42 20.13 7.00
CA GLU A 82 -32.50 19.24 6.58
C GLU A 82 -33.58 20.02 5.78
N ASN A 83 -33.98 21.20 6.24
CA ASN A 83 -34.91 22.04 5.50
C ASN A 83 -34.39 22.43 4.10
N LEU A 84 -33.10 22.71 3.99
CA LEU A 84 -32.44 22.99 2.70
C LEU A 84 -32.53 21.80 1.75
N PHE A 85 -32.20 20.58 2.22
CA PHE A 85 -32.21 19.39 1.40
C PHE A 85 -33.63 18.86 1.12
N SER A 86 -34.59 19.06 2.02
CA SER A 86 -36.01 18.75 1.78
C SER A 86 -36.60 19.58 0.66
N LYS A 87 -36.30 20.88 0.63
CA LYS A 87 -36.71 21.76 -0.50
C LYS A 87 -36.07 21.29 -1.81
N LEU A 88 -34.76 21.03 -1.79
CA LEU A 88 -34.06 20.52 -2.97
C LEU A 88 -34.65 19.20 -3.46
N LEU A 89 -34.99 18.27 -2.57
CA LEU A 89 -35.59 16.99 -2.93
C LEU A 89 -36.90 17.19 -3.68
N CYS A 90 -37.80 18.05 -3.14
CA CYS A 90 -39.06 18.35 -3.81
C CYS A 90 -38.88 18.96 -5.21
N GLU A 91 -37.84 19.77 -5.42
CA GLU A 91 -37.49 20.28 -6.73
C GLU A 91 -36.99 19.18 -7.68
N LEU A 92 -36.11 18.30 -7.18
CA LEU A 92 -35.51 17.22 -7.97
C LEU A 92 -36.54 16.13 -8.36
N GLU A 93 -37.52 15.86 -7.51
CA GLU A 93 -38.60 14.87 -7.78
C GLU A 93 -39.56 15.37 -8.86
N LYS A 94 -39.82 16.68 -8.92
CA LYS A 94 -40.70 17.30 -9.91
C LYS A 94 -40.04 17.50 -11.26
N SER A 95 -38.71 17.50 -11.31
CA SER A 95 -37.96 17.77 -12.53
C SER A 95 -37.32 16.48 -13.06
N ALA A 96 -37.46 16.26 -14.37
CA ALA A 96 -36.73 15.21 -15.12
C ALA A 96 -35.36 15.73 -15.61
N GLU A 97 -34.66 16.53 -14.77
CA GLU A 97 -33.39 17.14 -15.16
C GLU A 97 -32.29 16.12 -15.41
N PRO A 98 -31.36 16.42 -16.36
CA PRO A 98 -30.16 15.62 -16.58
C PRO A 98 -29.27 15.50 -15.33
N VAL A 99 -28.34 14.53 -15.35
CA VAL A 99 -27.46 14.21 -14.21
C VAL A 99 -26.56 15.38 -13.80
N GLU A 100 -25.99 16.12 -14.76
CA GLU A 100 -25.07 17.24 -14.46
C GLU A 100 -25.76 18.40 -13.72
N PRO A 101 -26.92 18.96 -14.17
CA PRO A 101 -27.66 19.95 -13.39
C PRO A 101 -28.09 19.44 -12.01
N THR A 102 -28.56 18.20 -11.92
CA THR A 102 -28.93 17.57 -10.64
C THR A 102 -27.74 17.56 -9.67
N TRP A 103 -26.55 17.14 -10.14
CA TRP A 103 -25.33 17.18 -9.33
C TRP A 103 -24.98 18.61 -8.87
N ASN A 104 -25.01 19.56 -9.81
CA ASN A 104 -24.66 20.96 -9.49
C ASN A 104 -25.55 21.55 -8.41
N LYS A 105 -26.85 21.24 -8.40
CA LYS A 105 -27.78 21.67 -7.35
C LYS A 105 -27.42 21.04 -5.99
N ILE A 106 -27.11 19.73 -5.97
CA ILE A 106 -26.70 19.01 -4.75
C ILE A 106 -25.38 19.57 -4.23
N GLU A 107 -24.36 19.73 -5.10
CA GLU A 107 -23.05 20.26 -4.73
C GLU A 107 -23.15 21.68 -4.14
N ASN A 108 -23.96 22.56 -4.76
CA ASN A 108 -24.20 23.90 -4.26
C ASN A 108 -24.91 23.90 -2.91
N SER A 109 -25.87 23.00 -2.69
CA SER A 109 -26.54 22.83 -1.41
C SER A 109 -25.59 22.33 -0.33
N ILE A 110 -24.68 21.40 -0.65
CA ILE A 110 -23.59 20.98 0.25
C ILE A 110 -22.70 22.19 0.63
N LYS A 111 -22.28 23.00 -0.35
CA LYS A 111 -21.43 24.18 -0.10
C LYS A 111 -22.14 25.20 0.79
N ARG A 112 -23.40 25.54 0.52
CA ARG A 112 -24.22 26.42 1.36
C ARG A 112 -24.36 25.88 2.79
N ALA A 113 -24.66 24.59 2.94
CA ALA A 113 -24.72 23.94 4.25
C ALA A 113 -23.39 24.02 5.01
N LEU A 114 -22.25 23.86 4.33
CA LEU A 114 -20.93 23.97 4.94
C LEU A 114 -20.57 25.39 5.38
N GLU A 115 -21.06 26.41 4.70
CA GLU A 115 -20.87 27.83 5.07
C GLU A 115 -21.51 28.16 6.42
N THR A 116 -22.62 27.52 6.79
CA THR A 116 -23.28 27.68 8.07
C THR A 116 -22.56 27.02 9.25
N ILE A 117 -21.63 26.07 8.94
CA ILE A 117 -20.93 25.29 9.96
C ILE A 117 -19.64 25.99 10.38
N PRO A 118 -19.46 26.32 11.69
CA PRO A 118 -18.25 26.98 12.16
C PRO A 118 -16.97 26.17 11.82
N GLY A 119 -15.95 26.86 11.30
CA GLY A 119 -14.65 26.28 11.05
C GLY A 119 -13.92 25.87 12.34
N LYS A 120 -13.14 24.80 12.30
CA LYS A 120 -12.19 24.43 13.36
C LYS A 120 -10.86 25.11 13.11
N LEU A 121 -10.35 25.84 14.10
CA LEU A 121 -8.98 26.36 14.08
C LEU A 121 -7.99 25.20 13.91
N SER A 122 -7.12 25.28 12.90
CA SER A 122 -6.02 24.33 12.73
C SER A 122 -5.07 24.41 13.92
N ARG A 123 -4.76 23.30 14.56
CA ARG A 123 -3.69 23.28 15.57
C ARG A 123 -2.35 23.61 14.90
N PRO A 124 -1.48 24.39 15.57
CA PRO A 124 -0.14 24.68 15.04
C PRO A 124 0.63 23.37 14.73
N LYS A 125 1.47 23.41 13.69
CA LYS A 125 2.34 22.28 13.27
C LYS A 125 3.46 22.07 14.32
N GLY A 126 3.11 21.52 15.48
CA GLY A 126 4.05 21.14 16.54
C GLY A 126 4.10 19.62 16.75
N HIS A 127 4.95 19.17 17.64
CA HIS A 127 4.93 17.79 18.07
C HIS A 127 3.58 17.45 18.71
N PRO A 128 2.96 16.29 18.39
CA PRO A 128 1.60 15.96 18.85
C PRO A 128 1.42 15.91 20.37
N TRP A 129 2.51 15.71 21.13
CA TRP A 129 2.51 15.68 22.57
C TRP A 129 2.74 17.04 23.23
N VAL A 130 2.99 18.11 22.46
CA VAL A 130 3.18 19.46 22.99
C VAL A 130 1.81 20.11 23.16
N ASP A 131 1.38 20.22 24.42
CA ASP A 131 0.15 20.89 24.83
C ASP A 131 0.39 22.39 25.13
N ARG A 132 -0.68 23.10 25.49
CA ARG A 132 -0.62 24.53 25.83
C ARG A 132 0.26 24.80 27.04
N ASP A 133 0.29 23.89 28.00
CA ASP A 133 1.06 24.04 29.23
C ASP A 133 2.55 23.93 28.97
N ILE A 134 2.97 22.96 28.16
CA ILE A 134 4.35 22.84 27.71
C ILE A 134 4.78 24.12 26.95
N VAL A 135 3.93 24.67 26.08
CA VAL A 135 4.22 25.94 25.38
C VAL A 135 4.36 27.10 26.36
N ARG A 136 3.51 27.19 27.41
CA ARG A 136 3.65 28.21 28.48
C ARG A 136 4.96 28.05 29.22
N MET A 137 5.33 26.82 29.59
CA MET A 137 6.59 26.56 30.30
C MET A 137 7.81 26.91 29.43
N ILE A 138 7.80 26.60 28.12
CA ILE A 138 8.85 27.00 27.18
C ILE A 138 8.99 28.53 27.17
N ARG A 139 7.87 29.26 27.01
CA ARG A 139 7.89 30.74 27.00
C ARG A 139 8.37 31.32 28.33
N ARG A 140 8.06 30.67 29.46
CA ARG A 140 8.54 31.10 30.79
C ARG A 140 10.05 30.87 30.89
N ARG A 141 10.54 29.70 30.51
CA ARG A 141 11.98 29.38 30.46
C ARG A 141 12.76 30.39 29.60
N ASP A 142 12.27 30.69 28.39
CA ASP A 142 12.93 31.62 27.46
C ASP A 142 12.96 33.05 28.02
N ARG A 143 11.93 33.46 28.75
CA ARG A 143 11.94 34.78 29.47
C ARG A 143 12.95 34.81 30.62
N MET A 144 13.04 33.71 31.39
CA MET A 144 14.03 33.60 32.47
C MET A 144 15.46 33.55 31.93
N PHE A 145 15.67 32.87 30.85
CA PHE A 145 16.97 32.87 30.16
C PHE A 145 17.37 34.31 29.77
N LYS A 146 16.50 35.05 29.10
CA LYS A 146 16.76 36.45 28.74
C LYS A 146 16.98 37.35 29.92
N ARG A 147 16.28 37.11 31.06
CA ARG A 147 16.44 37.87 32.30
C ARG A 147 17.83 37.56 32.90
N ASN A 148 18.21 36.30 32.99
CA ASN A 148 19.54 35.88 33.49
C ASN A 148 20.69 36.43 32.66
N CYS A 149 20.55 36.48 31.31
CA CYS A 149 21.53 37.12 30.45
C CYS A 149 21.67 38.65 30.67
N ARG A 150 20.56 39.34 31.04
CA ARG A 150 20.59 40.81 31.29
C ARG A 150 21.02 41.17 32.70
N PHE A 151 20.63 40.36 33.67
CA PHE A 151 20.86 40.56 35.12
C PHE A 151 21.34 39.24 35.73
N PRO A 152 22.58 38.85 35.55
CA PRO A 152 23.10 37.62 36.10
C PRO A 152 23.00 37.59 37.61
N SER A 153 22.37 36.52 38.17
CA SER A 153 22.38 36.28 39.61
C SER A 153 22.21 34.80 39.88
N ILE A 154 22.76 34.31 40.98
CA ILE A 154 22.65 32.90 41.42
C ILE A 154 21.17 32.48 41.55
N ALA A 155 20.31 33.38 42.04
CA ALA A 155 18.89 33.12 42.18
C ALA A 155 18.18 32.93 40.80
N HIS A 156 18.52 33.76 39.81
CA HIS A 156 17.97 33.62 38.43
C HIS A 156 18.45 32.39 37.72
N GLU A 157 19.70 31.98 37.93
CA GLU A 157 20.27 30.73 37.39
C GLU A 157 19.59 29.51 37.97
N LEU A 158 19.42 29.46 39.29
CA LEU A 158 18.73 28.38 40.00
C LEU A 158 17.26 28.26 39.55
N GLU A 159 16.54 29.39 39.40
CA GLU A 159 15.16 29.40 38.91
C GLU A 159 15.07 28.90 37.45
N TYR A 160 16.02 29.29 36.59
CA TYR A 160 16.12 28.80 35.22
C TYR A 160 16.35 27.31 35.16
N ASP A 161 17.29 26.77 35.96
CA ASP A 161 17.62 25.36 35.99
C ASP A 161 16.44 24.52 36.50
N ASN A 162 15.74 24.97 37.53
CA ASN A 162 14.53 24.32 38.02
C ASN A 162 13.44 24.28 36.96
N LEU A 163 13.21 25.38 36.23
CA LEU A 163 12.29 25.42 35.10
C LEU A 163 12.69 24.47 33.98
N CYS A 164 13.98 24.34 33.69
CA CYS A 164 14.50 23.40 32.72
C CYS A 164 14.23 21.93 33.13
N LEU A 165 14.44 21.61 34.40
CA LEU A 165 14.20 20.26 34.94
C LEU A 165 12.71 19.91 34.90
N ASP A 166 11.84 20.84 35.31
CA ASP A 166 10.39 20.62 35.30
C ASP A 166 9.84 20.52 33.88
N LEU A 167 10.33 21.33 32.94
CA LEU A 167 9.97 21.22 31.54
C LEU A 167 10.41 19.87 30.94
N LYS A 168 11.62 19.39 31.28
CA LYS A 168 12.10 18.06 30.87
C LYS A 168 11.20 16.94 31.39
N LYS A 169 10.80 17.00 32.69
CA LYS A 169 9.87 16.04 33.31
C LYS A 169 8.52 16.06 32.61
N ARG A 170 7.93 17.28 32.40
CA ARG A 170 6.63 17.46 31.74
C ARG A 170 6.61 16.95 30.30
N ILE A 171 7.64 17.26 29.51
CA ILE A 171 7.78 16.74 28.14
C ILE A 171 7.88 15.21 28.13
N ARG A 172 8.67 14.61 29.02
CA ARG A 172 8.81 13.15 29.14
C ARG A 172 7.46 12.51 29.46
N TYR A 173 6.71 13.06 30.41
CA TYR A 173 5.37 12.59 30.76
C TYR A 173 4.40 12.68 29.56
N ALA A 174 4.31 13.84 28.92
CA ALA A 174 3.42 14.06 27.78
C ALA A 174 3.76 13.14 26.58
N LYS A 175 5.04 12.91 26.33
CA LYS A 175 5.51 11.98 25.29
C LYS A 175 5.14 10.53 25.62
N THR A 176 5.30 10.10 26.86
CA THR A 176 4.93 8.74 27.29
C THR A 176 3.42 8.52 27.17
N HIS A 177 2.61 9.50 27.59
CA HIS A 177 1.15 9.47 27.45
C HIS A 177 0.71 9.41 25.99
N TYR A 178 1.34 10.20 25.12
CA TYR A 178 1.10 10.15 23.68
C TYR A 178 1.45 8.79 23.07
N LEU A 179 2.58 8.18 23.46
CA LEU A 179 2.97 6.86 23.00
C LEU A 179 2.01 5.78 23.46
N LYS A 180 1.46 5.89 24.67
CA LYS A 180 0.40 5.01 25.15
C LYS A 180 -0.86 5.13 24.29
N HIS A 181 -1.30 6.35 24.00
CA HIS A 181 -2.44 6.58 23.11
C HIS A 181 -2.23 6.01 21.71
N LEU A 182 -1.00 6.12 21.14
CA LEU A 182 -0.67 5.47 19.86
C LEU A 182 -0.79 3.94 19.93
N SER A 183 -0.43 3.34 21.07
CA SER A 183 -0.58 1.89 21.28
C SER A 183 -2.05 1.48 21.35
N ASP A 184 -2.87 2.23 22.06
CA ASP A 184 -4.30 1.96 22.18
C ASP A 184 -4.99 2.07 20.80
N GLN A 185 -4.59 3.06 19.98
CA GLN A 185 -5.06 3.17 18.60
C GLN A 185 -4.62 1.99 17.73
N LEU A 186 -3.41 1.50 17.93
CA LEU A 186 -2.90 0.36 17.18
C LEU A 186 -3.64 -0.95 17.57
N GLU A 187 -3.96 -1.13 18.85
CA GLU A 187 -4.78 -2.25 19.32
C GLU A 187 -6.19 -2.22 18.71
N SER A 188 -6.75 -1.03 18.47
CA SER A 188 -8.02 -0.86 17.75
C SER A 188 -7.91 -0.96 16.23
N GLY A 189 -6.77 -1.41 15.68
CA GLY A 189 -6.53 -1.60 14.25
C GLY A 189 -6.05 -0.35 13.50
N ASN A 190 -5.87 0.80 14.17
CA ASN A 190 -5.39 2.02 13.53
C ASN A 190 -3.87 2.17 13.61
N SER A 191 -3.15 1.58 12.66
CA SER A 191 -1.67 1.60 12.61
C SER A 191 -1.06 2.91 12.09
N LYS A 192 -1.81 3.70 11.30
CA LYS A 192 -1.32 4.90 10.60
C LYS A 192 -0.65 5.95 11.52
N PRO A 193 -1.17 6.30 12.70
CA PRO A 193 -0.53 7.27 13.59
C PRO A 193 0.83 6.84 14.11
N LEU A 194 1.00 5.54 14.43
CA LEU A 194 2.28 5.01 14.86
C LEU A 194 3.32 5.03 13.73
N TYR A 195 2.94 4.60 12.53
CA TYR A 195 3.83 4.67 11.36
C TYR A 195 4.27 6.11 11.07
N ASN A 196 3.35 7.08 11.09
CA ASN A 196 3.68 8.49 10.91
C ASN A 196 4.66 9.00 11.99
N TYR A 197 4.48 8.58 13.24
CA TYR A 197 5.38 8.92 14.33
C TYR A 197 6.79 8.34 14.10
N LEU A 198 6.87 7.05 13.74
CA LEU A 198 8.14 6.38 13.47
C LEU A 198 8.87 6.97 12.25
N GLN A 199 8.15 7.31 11.18
CA GLN A 199 8.72 7.96 9.99
C GLN A 199 9.29 9.35 10.31
N ARG A 200 8.55 10.18 11.04
CA ARG A 200 9.05 11.51 11.47
C ARG A 200 10.34 11.41 12.28
N ASN A 201 10.42 10.43 13.17
CA ASN A 201 11.61 10.23 14.01
C ASN A 201 12.77 9.53 13.27
N SER A 202 12.54 8.94 12.11
CA SER A 202 13.60 8.32 11.28
C SER A 202 14.31 9.29 10.35
N GLY A 203 13.94 10.58 10.38
CA GLY A 203 14.50 11.60 9.48
C GLY A 203 14.13 11.45 8.00
N ARG A 204 13.28 10.47 7.67
CA ARG A 204 12.81 10.26 6.29
C ARG A 204 11.71 11.26 5.96
N SER A 205 12.05 12.29 5.21
CA SER A 205 11.07 13.19 4.62
C SER A 205 10.26 12.46 3.55
N ASN A 206 8.93 12.63 3.57
CA ASN A 206 8.06 12.19 2.47
C ASN A 206 8.06 13.21 1.32
N LYS A 207 8.77 14.31 1.45
CA LYS A 207 8.90 15.27 0.36
C LYS A 207 9.70 14.63 -0.77
N ILE A 208 9.26 14.83 -1.98
CA ILE A 208 10.01 14.48 -3.18
C ILE A 208 11.11 15.54 -3.30
N THR A 209 12.36 15.12 -3.14
CA THR A 209 13.55 15.97 -3.21
C THR A 209 14.48 15.42 -4.29
N GLY A 210 15.24 16.29 -4.94
CA GLY A 210 16.30 15.89 -5.89
C GLY A 210 15.88 15.84 -7.36
N LEU A 211 14.66 16.25 -7.73
CA LEU A 211 14.22 16.28 -9.14
C LEU A 211 14.60 17.59 -9.87
N SER A 212 14.96 18.64 -9.19
CA SER A 212 15.64 19.84 -9.71
C SER A 212 15.98 20.83 -8.61
N ASP A 213 17.07 21.57 -8.78
CA ASP A 213 17.52 22.62 -7.86
C ASP A 213 16.91 24.01 -8.20
N THR A 214 16.12 24.16 -9.28
CA THR A 214 15.81 25.48 -9.81
C THR A 214 14.35 25.93 -9.78
N ASP A 215 13.33 25.05 -9.81
CA ASP A 215 11.92 25.52 -9.68
C ASP A 215 10.97 24.42 -9.19
N THR A 216 10.32 24.66 -8.06
CA THR A 216 9.39 23.70 -7.45
C THR A 216 8.12 23.46 -8.27
N SER A 217 7.70 24.41 -9.13
CA SER A 217 6.55 24.29 -10.05
C SER A 217 6.75 23.21 -11.12
N ASP A 218 7.98 23.05 -11.58
CA ASP A 218 8.41 22.11 -12.61
C ASP A 218 8.26 20.62 -12.20
N ILE A 219 8.32 20.28 -10.92
CA ILE A 219 8.22 18.88 -10.46
C ILE A 219 6.82 18.29 -10.71
N ALA A 220 5.76 19.05 -10.48
CA ALA A 220 4.40 18.56 -10.69
C ALA A 220 4.11 18.36 -12.18
N ASP A 221 4.61 19.26 -13.04
CA ASP A 221 4.44 19.17 -14.49
C ASP A 221 5.29 18.03 -15.07
N LYS A 222 6.52 17.81 -14.62
CA LYS A 222 7.34 16.63 -14.99
C LYS A 222 6.62 15.30 -14.73
N PHE A 223 5.96 15.17 -13.57
CA PHE A 223 5.13 14.00 -13.30
C PHE A 223 3.92 13.91 -14.21
N ALA A 224 3.26 15.04 -14.50
CA ALA A 224 2.10 15.08 -15.39
C ALA A 224 2.47 14.63 -16.81
N ASP A 225 3.56 15.16 -17.37
CA ASP A 225 4.06 14.80 -18.68
C ASP A 225 4.47 13.32 -18.75
N HIS A 226 5.16 12.82 -17.71
CA HIS A 226 5.51 11.40 -17.62
C HIS A 226 4.26 10.50 -17.55
N PHE A 227 3.26 10.83 -16.74
CA PHE A 227 2.05 10.01 -16.63
C PHE A 227 1.21 10.09 -17.91
N ALA A 228 1.17 11.23 -18.58
CA ALA A 228 0.50 11.40 -19.87
C ALA A 228 1.17 10.60 -20.99
N SER A 229 2.50 10.51 -21.00
CA SER A 229 3.26 9.78 -22.03
C SER A 229 3.05 8.26 -22.02
N VAL A 230 2.54 7.71 -20.91
CA VAL A 230 2.33 6.27 -20.73
C VAL A 230 1.07 5.77 -21.43
N PHE A 231 0.09 6.64 -21.66
CA PHE A 231 -1.19 6.25 -22.22
C PHE A 231 -1.07 5.68 -23.64
N THR A 232 -1.86 4.64 -23.91
CA THR A 232 -1.93 4.00 -25.21
C THR A 232 -2.95 4.76 -26.08
N LYS A 233 -2.54 5.18 -27.27
CA LYS A 233 -3.49 5.67 -28.28
C LYS A 233 -4.16 4.46 -28.91
N SER A 234 -5.49 4.38 -28.83
CA SER A 234 -6.24 3.29 -29.45
C SER A 234 -6.30 3.51 -30.95
N ASN A 235 -5.55 2.71 -31.70
CA ASN A 235 -5.66 2.61 -33.16
C ASN A 235 -5.98 1.16 -33.57
N HIS A 236 -6.34 0.29 -32.63
CA HIS A 236 -6.65 -1.09 -32.91
C HIS A 236 -8.15 -1.25 -33.21
N PRO A 237 -8.56 -1.75 -34.39
CA PRO A 237 -9.94 -2.14 -34.61
C PRO A 237 -10.34 -3.20 -33.59
N ALA A 238 -11.51 -3.02 -32.97
CA ALA A 238 -12.03 -4.06 -32.09
C ALA A 238 -12.22 -5.35 -32.91
N PRO A 239 -11.83 -6.51 -32.38
CA PRO A 239 -12.12 -7.79 -33.03
C PRO A 239 -13.62 -7.93 -33.26
N ASP A 240 -14.03 -8.65 -34.33
CA ASP A 240 -15.43 -8.91 -34.61
C ASP A 240 -16.14 -9.49 -33.40
N SER A 241 -17.31 -8.94 -33.08
CA SER A 241 -18.13 -9.40 -31.96
C SER A 241 -18.77 -10.74 -32.33
N SER A 242 -18.24 -11.85 -31.83
CA SER A 242 -19.00 -13.10 -31.75
C SER A 242 -20.10 -12.94 -30.70
N ASP A 243 -21.27 -13.53 -30.95
CA ASP A 243 -22.36 -13.57 -29.98
C ASP A 243 -21.87 -14.06 -28.61
N SER A 244 -22.37 -13.41 -27.57
CA SER A 244 -21.98 -13.75 -26.21
C SER A 244 -22.49 -15.12 -25.83
N ARG A 245 -21.60 -15.98 -25.35
CA ARG A 245 -21.94 -17.31 -24.78
C ARG A 245 -22.53 -17.25 -23.37
N TYR A 246 -22.59 -16.07 -22.77
CA TYR A 246 -23.03 -15.88 -21.38
C TYR A 246 -24.45 -15.29 -21.32
N PRO A 247 -25.23 -15.60 -20.27
CA PRO A 247 -26.52 -14.95 -20.03
C PRO A 247 -26.39 -13.44 -19.92
N LYS A 248 -27.46 -12.70 -20.26
CA LYS A 248 -27.48 -11.26 -20.14
C LYS A 248 -27.49 -10.84 -18.67
N MET A 249 -26.62 -9.88 -18.32
CA MET A 249 -26.61 -9.27 -17.00
C MET A 249 -27.93 -8.54 -16.72
N ARG A 250 -28.47 -8.70 -15.53
CA ARG A 250 -29.66 -7.98 -15.07
C ARG A 250 -29.36 -6.48 -14.95
N ASP A 251 -30.36 -5.64 -15.17
CA ASP A 251 -30.21 -4.20 -14.96
C ASP A 251 -30.03 -3.90 -13.46
N ILE A 252 -29.25 -2.86 -13.18
CA ILE A 252 -28.87 -2.48 -11.83
C ILE A 252 -30.04 -1.77 -11.14
N CYS A 253 -30.53 -2.34 -10.06
CA CYS A 253 -31.54 -1.71 -9.21
C CYS A 253 -30.86 -0.99 -8.03
N VAL A 254 -30.97 0.35 -7.99
CA VAL A 254 -30.38 1.16 -6.92
C VAL A 254 -31.30 1.19 -5.71
N ASN A 255 -30.85 0.58 -4.59
CA ASN A 255 -31.59 0.55 -3.34
C ASN A 255 -31.14 1.68 -2.41
N LYS A 256 -32.10 2.48 -1.90
CA LYS A 256 -31.85 3.58 -0.96
C LYS A 256 -31.15 3.10 0.33
N ALA A 257 -31.56 1.97 0.90
CA ALA A 257 -30.93 1.42 2.10
C ALA A 257 -29.45 1.04 1.84
N GLY A 258 -29.16 0.48 0.65
CA GLY A 258 -27.80 0.18 0.22
C GLY A 258 -26.93 1.44 0.07
N VAL A 259 -27.46 2.50 -0.55
CA VAL A 259 -26.77 3.80 -0.66
C VAL A 259 -26.46 4.36 0.73
N LYS A 260 -27.44 4.36 1.64
CA LYS A 260 -27.28 4.82 3.03
C LYS A 260 -26.18 4.03 3.74
N SER A 261 -26.21 2.70 3.66
CA SER A 261 -25.20 1.83 4.27
C SER A 261 -23.79 2.10 3.75
N LEU A 262 -23.61 2.30 2.44
CA LEU A 262 -22.30 2.67 1.86
C LEU A 262 -21.77 3.99 2.40
N LEU A 263 -22.64 5.01 2.52
CA LEU A 263 -22.29 6.32 3.05
C LEU A 263 -21.94 6.28 4.54
N GLU A 264 -22.68 5.55 5.37
CA GLU A 264 -22.43 5.36 6.80
C GLU A 264 -21.10 4.63 7.07
N ASN A 265 -20.71 3.70 6.21
CA ASN A 265 -19.48 2.92 6.34
C ASN A 265 -18.25 3.59 5.72
N LEU A 266 -18.35 4.83 5.20
CA LEU A 266 -17.20 5.56 4.68
C LEU A 266 -16.12 5.76 5.75
N ASP A 267 -14.87 5.47 5.40
CA ASP A 267 -13.72 5.81 6.24
C ASP A 267 -13.44 7.31 6.18
N HIS A 268 -13.81 8.01 7.25
CA HIS A 268 -13.66 9.47 7.42
C HIS A 268 -12.22 9.98 7.29
N ARG A 269 -11.22 9.07 7.29
CA ARG A 269 -9.78 9.40 7.17
C ARG A 269 -9.30 9.47 5.72
N LYS A 270 -10.10 9.02 4.76
CA LYS A 270 -9.74 9.07 3.33
C LYS A 270 -9.75 10.50 2.82
N ALA A 271 -8.83 10.81 1.90
CA ALA A 271 -8.76 12.10 1.22
C ALA A 271 -9.97 12.31 0.31
N GLY A 272 -10.43 13.55 0.20
CA GLY A 272 -11.45 13.96 -0.76
C GLY A 272 -10.92 14.00 -2.19
N GLY A 273 -11.84 14.06 -3.15
CA GLY A 273 -11.56 14.24 -4.56
C GLY A 273 -11.42 15.71 -4.96
N PRO A 274 -11.50 16.00 -6.29
CA PRO A 274 -11.45 17.37 -6.82
C PRO A 274 -12.59 18.29 -6.36
N ASP A 275 -13.73 17.71 -5.97
CA ASP A 275 -14.91 18.38 -5.40
C ASP A 275 -14.70 18.88 -3.97
N ASN A 276 -13.62 18.51 -3.31
CA ASN A 276 -13.34 18.77 -1.89
C ASN A 276 -14.40 18.24 -0.91
N ILE A 277 -15.34 17.41 -1.35
CA ILE A 277 -16.32 16.74 -0.51
C ILE A 277 -15.65 15.54 0.15
N THR A 278 -15.43 15.63 1.46
CA THR A 278 -14.73 14.59 2.22
C THR A 278 -15.69 13.52 2.73
N ALA A 279 -15.18 12.31 3.01
CA ALA A 279 -15.97 11.24 3.63
C ALA A 279 -16.58 11.65 4.98
N MET A 280 -15.95 12.57 5.72
CA MET A 280 -16.48 13.11 6.97
C MET A 280 -17.76 13.94 6.73
N ILE A 281 -17.76 14.79 5.71
CA ILE A 281 -18.94 15.61 5.33
C ILE A 281 -20.10 14.69 4.97
N LEU A 282 -19.87 13.77 4.03
CA LEU A 282 -20.90 12.82 3.59
C LEU A 282 -21.48 12.02 4.75
N LYS A 283 -20.61 11.45 5.60
CA LYS A 283 -21.04 10.68 6.76
C LYS A 283 -21.86 11.49 7.77
N GLN A 284 -21.45 12.73 8.05
CA GLN A 284 -22.20 13.59 9.00
C GLN A 284 -23.56 13.97 8.45
N PHE A 285 -23.67 14.27 7.15
CA PHE A 285 -24.96 14.57 6.54
C PHE A 285 -25.84 13.32 6.45
N THR A 286 -25.30 12.16 6.10
CA THR A 286 -26.05 10.87 6.08
C THR A 286 -26.66 10.54 7.44
N LEU A 287 -25.96 10.82 8.55
CA LEU A 287 -26.43 10.48 9.90
C LEU A 287 -27.47 11.48 10.44
N ASN A 288 -27.46 12.74 9.98
CA ASN A 288 -28.26 13.81 10.58
C ASN A 288 -29.24 14.49 9.61
N VAL A 289 -29.21 14.17 8.32
CA VAL A 289 -30.00 14.83 7.26
C VAL A 289 -30.60 13.75 6.34
N PRO A 290 -31.79 13.20 6.67
CA PRO A 290 -32.43 12.14 5.87
C PRO A 290 -32.64 12.51 4.40
N SER A 291 -33.15 13.72 4.10
CA SER A 291 -33.39 14.20 2.73
C SER A 291 -32.11 14.27 1.87
N PHE A 292 -30.93 14.40 2.50
CA PHE A 292 -29.66 14.33 1.82
C PHE A 292 -29.44 12.94 1.15
N VAL A 293 -29.78 11.87 1.86
CA VAL A 293 -29.69 10.49 1.33
C VAL A 293 -30.65 10.30 0.17
N ASP A 294 -31.85 10.89 0.25
CA ASP A 294 -32.85 10.83 -0.85
C ASP A 294 -32.35 11.55 -2.10
N CYS A 295 -31.80 12.74 -1.95
CA CYS A 295 -31.18 13.47 -3.07
C CYS A 295 -30.05 12.66 -3.74
N LEU A 296 -29.18 12.02 -2.94
CA LEU A 296 -28.09 11.22 -3.47
C LEU A 296 -28.60 9.92 -4.13
N HIS A 297 -29.59 9.26 -3.54
CA HIS A 297 -30.21 8.09 -4.13
C HIS A 297 -30.82 8.42 -5.51
N LEU A 298 -31.55 9.54 -5.62
CA LEU A 298 -32.12 10.01 -6.88
C LEU A 298 -31.06 10.28 -7.93
N LEU A 299 -29.96 10.98 -7.55
CA LEU A 299 -28.83 11.26 -8.45
C LEU A 299 -28.17 9.97 -8.96
N ILE A 300 -27.84 9.04 -8.04
CA ILE A 300 -27.16 7.79 -8.36
C ILE A 300 -28.05 6.93 -9.28
N LYS A 301 -29.33 6.84 -8.97
CA LYS A 301 -30.30 6.11 -9.77
C LYS A 301 -30.37 6.69 -11.20
N ARG A 302 -30.59 8.01 -11.32
CA ARG A 302 -30.58 8.69 -12.64
C ARG A 302 -29.29 8.44 -13.40
N SER A 303 -28.14 8.58 -12.74
CA SER A 303 -26.83 8.38 -13.36
C SER A 303 -26.68 6.98 -13.93
N ILE A 304 -27.09 5.94 -13.22
CA ILE A 304 -27.00 4.56 -13.68
C ILE A 304 -28.03 4.28 -14.79
N ASP A 305 -29.26 4.77 -14.66
CA ASP A 305 -30.33 4.54 -15.62
C ASP A 305 -30.03 5.19 -16.97
N THR A 306 -29.48 6.42 -16.99
CA THR A 306 -29.15 7.15 -18.23
C THR A 306 -27.75 6.81 -18.77
N GLY A 307 -26.85 6.30 -17.94
CA GLY A 307 -25.44 6.13 -18.27
C GLY A 307 -24.62 7.42 -18.18
N ASP A 308 -25.19 8.52 -17.68
CA ASP A 308 -24.49 9.80 -17.55
C ASP A 308 -23.72 9.90 -16.26
N VAL A 309 -22.54 10.56 -16.34
CA VAL A 309 -21.63 10.73 -15.19
C VAL A 309 -21.31 12.22 -15.03
N PRO A 310 -21.49 12.79 -13.81
CA PRO A 310 -21.11 14.18 -13.56
C PRO A 310 -19.67 14.48 -13.97
N SER A 311 -19.45 15.62 -14.61
CA SER A 311 -18.15 16.00 -15.18
C SER A 311 -17.03 16.04 -14.13
N VAL A 312 -17.34 16.47 -12.90
CA VAL A 312 -16.37 16.49 -11.78
C VAL A 312 -15.95 15.10 -11.34
N TRP A 313 -16.79 14.05 -11.54
CA TRP A 313 -16.43 12.67 -11.21
C TRP A 313 -15.40 12.08 -12.18
N LYS A 314 -15.26 12.68 -13.35
CA LYS A 314 -14.23 12.35 -14.35
C LYS A 314 -12.88 13.02 -14.08
N ARG A 315 -12.81 13.92 -13.09
CA ARG A 315 -11.56 14.57 -12.69
C ARG A 315 -10.87 13.78 -11.60
N ALA A 316 -9.53 13.82 -11.56
CA ALA A 316 -8.75 13.22 -10.50
C ALA A 316 -7.58 14.11 -10.07
N ASN A 317 -7.34 14.17 -8.77
CA ASN A 317 -6.08 14.66 -8.22
C ASN A 317 -5.11 13.48 -8.10
N VAL A 318 -4.00 13.50 -8.84
CA VAL A 318 -3.02 12.41 -8.86
C VAL A 318 -1.91 12.68 -7.88
N SER A 319 -1.68 11.74 -6.96
CA SER A 319 -0.57 11.78 -6.02
C SER A 319 0.51 10.78 -6.45
N PRO A 320 1.76 11.23 -6.77
CA PRO A 320 2.85 10.32 -7.08
C PRO A 320 3.30 9.58 -5.81
N ILE A 321 3.24 8.24 -5.83
CA ILE A 321 3.68 7.39 -4.73
C ILE A 321 4.93 6.62 -5.12
N PHE A 322 6.01 6.81 -4.36
CA PHE A 322 7.29 6.15 -4.61
C PHE A 322 7.20 4.63 -4.44
N LYS A 323 7.60 3.89 -5.48
CA LYS A 323 7.58 2.42 -5.52
C LYS A 323 8.89 1.80 -4.99
N GLY A 324 10.02 2.47 -5.22
CA GLY A 324 11.37 1.99 -4.90
C GLY A 324 12.35 2.37 -6.00
N GLY A 325 13.64 2.22 -5.78
CA GLY A 325 14.69 2.63 -6.71
C GLY A 325 15.24 4.03 -6.42
N ASP A 326 15.63 4.75 -7.46
CA ASP A 326 16.08 6.15 -7.35
C ASP A 326 14.87 7.08 -7.21
N ARG A 327 14.91 8.00 -6.24
CA ARG A 327 13.85 8.98 -6.01
C ARG A 327 13.84 10.12 -7.01
N THR A 328 14.93 10.32 -7.73
CA THR A 328 15.05 11.33 -8.78
C THR A 328 14.44 10.89 -10.11
N ASP A 329 14.16 9.60 -10.28
CA ASP A 329 13.55 9.06 -11.49
C ASP A 329 12.02 8.98 -11.34
N VAL A 330 11.29 9.74 -12.18
CA VAL A 330 9.82 9.76 -12.24
C VAL A 330 9.19 8.40 -12.56
N ASN A 331 9.93 7.50 -13.25
CA ASN A 331 9.50 6.13 -13.56
C ASN A 331 9.25 5.29 -12.29
N ASN A 332 9.91 5.64 -11.19
CA ASN A 332 9.82 4.95 -9.91
C ASN A 332 8.61 5.35 -9.07
N TYR A 333 7.66 6.08 -9.65
CA TYR A 333 6.43 6.51 -8.97
C TYR A 333 5.19 5.93 -9.63
N ARG A 334 4.16 5.66 -8.79
CA ARG A 334 2.82 5.26 -9.24
C ARG A 334 1.86 6.44 -9.16
N PRO A 335 1.01 6.68 -10.19
CA PRO A 335 -0.03 7.71 -10.15
C PRO A 335 -1.25 7.21 -9.37
N ILE A 336 -1.42 7.61 -8.11
CA ILE A 336 -2.63 7.27 -7.36
C ILE A 336 -3.67 8.36 -7.55
N SER A 337 -4.79 8.02 -8.18
CA SER A 337 -5.89 8.92 -8.49
C SER A 337 -6.84 9.09 -7.29
N LEU A 338 -6.95 10.32 -6.81
CA LEU A 338 -7.93 10.72 -5.80
C LEU A 338 -9.16 11.25 -6.53
N THR A 339 -10.15 10.39 -6.74
CA THR A 339 -11.44 10.68 -7.37
C THR A 339 -12.48 11.09 -6.33
N CYS A 340 -13.61 11.68 -6.78
CA CYS A 340 -14.72 12.05 -5.91
C CYS A 340 -15.27 10.85 -5.14
N ILE A 341 -15.64 11.06 -3.87
CA ILE A 341 -16.10 9.97 -3.01
C ILE A 341 -17.47 9.45 -3.44
N LEU A 342 -18.35 10.33 -3.91
CA LEU A 342 -19.66 9.91 -4.44
C LEU A 342 -19.54 9.10 -5.73
N SER A 343 -18.56 9.42 -6.60
CA SER A 343 -18.21 8.53 -7.72
C SER A 343 -17.89 7.11 -7.20
N LYS A 344 -17.05 7.00 -6.15
CA LYS A 344 -16.70 5.70 -5.56
C LYS A 344 -17.92 4.96 -4.96
N VAL A 345 -18.88 5.68 -4.39
CA VAL A 345 -20.13 5.07 -3.91
C VAL A 345 -20.94 4.47 -5.08
N THR A 346 -21.06 5.21 -6.18
CA THR A 346 -21.72 4.71 -7.41
C THR A 346 -20.93 3.55 -8.02
N GLU A 347 -19.61 3.67 -8.10
CA GLU A 347 -18.71 2.59 -8.55
C GLU A 347 -18.90 1.31 -7.70
N HIS A 348 -19.11 1.41 -6.38
CA HIS A 348 -19.38 0.26 -5.51
C HIS A 348 -20.67 -0.48 -5.90
N ILE A 349 -21.72 0.27 -6.20
CA ILE A 349 -23.00 -0.32 -6.62
C ILE A 349 -22.82 -1.10 -7.94
N ILE A 350 -22.19 -0.47 -8.92
CA ILE A 350 -21.91 -1.10 -10.22
C ILE A 350 -20.99 -2.31 -10.05
N CYS A 351 -19.91 -2.15 -9.26
CA CYS A 351 -18.93 -3.21 -9.01
C CYS A 351 -19.57 -4.45 -8.37
N SER A 352 -20.47 -4.27 -7.40
CA SER A 352 -21.15 -5.39 -6.75
C SER A 352 -22.02 -6.18 -7.74
N ASN A 353 -22.81 -5.48 -8.57
CA ASN A 353 -23.65 -6.13 -9.57
C ASN A 353 -22.83 -6.84 -10.67
N LEU A 354 -21.69 -6.24 -11.07
CA LEU A 354 -20.75 -6.89 -11.99
C LEU A 354 -20.16 -8.17 -11.37
N TRP A 355 -19.76 -8.12 -10.09
CA TRP A 355 -19.23 -9.29 -9.38
C TRP A 355 -20.25 -10.42 -9.33
N ASP A 356 -21.52 -10.12 -8.99
CA ASP A 356 -22.59 -11.11 -8.94
C ASP A 356 -22.76 -11.78 -10.32
N HIS A 357 -22.83 -10.99 -11.40
CA HIS A 357 -22.94 -11.54 -12.75
C HIS A 357 -21.74 -12.43 -13.15
N LEU A 358 -20.51 -11.98 -12.84
CA LEU A 358 -19.29 -12.70 -13.19
C LEU A 358 -19.14 -14.02 -12.41
N LEU A 359 -19.56 -14.05 -11.15
CA LEU A 359 -19.49 -15.23 -10.30
C LEU A 359 -20.61 -16.23 -10.62
N ASP A 360 -21.86 -15.76 -10.75
CA ASP A 360 -23.01 -16.62 -11.03
C ASP A 360 -22.85 -17.38 -12.37
N ASN A 361 -22.13 -16.78 -13.31
CA ASN A 361 -21.92 -17.38 -14.64
C ASN A 361 -20.50 -17.96 -14.82
N ASN A 362 -19.70 -18.07 -13.77
CA ASN A 362 -18.32 -18.60 -13.81
C ASN A 362 -17.46 -17.96 -14.92
N ILE A 363 -17.58 -16.65 -15.15
CA ILE A 363 -16.90 -15.94 -16.23
C ILE A 363 -15.40 -15.79 -15.94
N LEU A 364 -15.05 -15.47 -14.67
CA LEU A 364 -13.66 -15.26 -14.29
C LEU A 364 -12.93 -16.59 -14.14
N THR A 365 -11.77 -16.67 -14.77
CA THR A 365 -10.89 -17.84 -14.70
C THR A 365 -10.44 -18.17 -13.27
N GLU A 366 -10.42 -19.45 -12.90
CA GLU A 366 -9.89 -19.92 -11.60
C GLU A 366 -8.36 -19.68 -11.48
N LYS A 367 -7.68 -19.40 -12.58
CA LYS A 367 -6.24 -19.13 -12.62
C LYS A 367 -5.86 -17.74 -12.12
N GLN A 368 -6.85 -16.81 -11.97
CA GLN A 368 -6.68 -15.47 -11.42
C GLN A 368 -6.98 -15.42 -9.94
N HIS A 369 -5.97 -15.13 -9.11
CA HIS A 369 -6.12 -15.00 -7.66
C HIS A 369 -6.15 -13.54 -7.15
N GLY A 370 -5.73 -12.58 -7.97
CA GLY A 370 -5.71 -11.15 -7.58
C GLY A 370 -7.12 -10.56 -7.51
N PHE A 371 -7.37 -9.74 -6.51
CA PHE A 371 -8.63 -9.01 -6.27
C PHE A 371 -9.90 -9.87 -6.12
N ARG A 372 -9.79 -11.19 -6.04
CA ARG A 372 -10.92 -12.11 -5.85
C ARG A 372 -11.16 -12.42 -4.37
N LYS A 373 -12.44 -12.50 -3.97
CA LYS A 373 -12.85 -12.98 -2.64
C LYS A 373 -12.48 -14.46 -2.51
N GLY A 374 -12.05 -14.87 -1.34
CA GLY A 374 -11.66 -16.27 -1.09
C GLY A 374 -10.27 -16.66 -1.61
N LEU A 375 -9.61 -15.80 -2.41
CA LEU A 375 -8.27 -16.00 -2.94
C LEU A 375 -7.30 -14.91 -2.49
N ASN A 376 -6.02 -15.24 -2.36
CA ASN A 376 -4.99 -14.32 -1.88
C ASN A 376 -3.58 -14.71 -2.35
N THR A 377 -2.59 -13.94 -1.98
CA THR A 377 -1.19 -14.20 -2.35
C THR A 377 -0.69 -15.57 -1.87
N THR A 378 -1.13 -16.02 -0.69
CA THR A 378 -0.72 -17.33 -0.14
C THR A 378 -1.33 -18.48 -0.94
N THR A 379 -2.60 -18.40 -1.33
CA THR A 379 -3.25 -19.43 -2.15
C THR A 379 -2.59 -19.57 -3.51
N GLN A 380 -2.20 -18.46 -4.13
CA GLN A 380 -1.47 -18.45 -5.40
C GLN A 380 -0.06 -19.04 -5.27
N LEU A 381 0.70 -18.59 -4.27
CA LEU A 381 2.04 -19.09 -4.00
C LEU A 381 2.05 -20.58 -3.69
N LEU A 382 1.10 -21.07 -2.89
CA LEU A 382 0.97 -22.49 -2.55
C LEU A 382 0.74 -23.34 -3.79
N HIS A 383 -0.08 -22.88 -4.74
CA HIS A 383 -0.27 -23.57 -6.01
C HIS A 383 1.04 -23.70 -6.78
N VAL A 384 1.71 -22.58 -7.05
CA VAL A 384 2.94 -22.54 -7.84
C VAL A 384 4.03 -23.39 -7.19
N ILE A 385 4.25 -23.26 -5.89
CA ILE A 385 5.31 -23.98 -5.18
C ILE A 385 5.00 -25.46 -5.03
N HIS A 386 3.74 -25.85 -4.92
CA HIS A 386 3.35 -27.26 -4.86
C HIS A 386 3.81 -28.01 -6.12
N PHE A 387 3.46 -27.52 -7.29
CA PHE A 387 3.80 -28.20 -8.55
C PHE A 387 5.30 -28.09 -8.86
N ALA A 388 5.93 -26.97 -8.54
CA ALA A 388 7.39 -26.83 -8.67
C ALA A 388 8.15 -27.82 -7.77
N ALA A 389 7.73 -27.98 -6.51
CA ALA A 389 8.36 -28.92 -5.58
C ALA A 389 8.08 -30.39 -5.95
N GLN A 390 6.90 -30.70 -6.48
CA GLN A 390 6.56 -32.02 -7.00
C GLN A 390 7.43 -32.39 -8.18
N SER A 391 7.57 -31.50 -9.17
CA SER A 391 8.39 -31.73 -10.34
C SER A 391 9.89 -31.89 -9.97
N LEU A 392 10.36 -31.13 -8.98
CA LEU A 392 11.71 -31.28 -8.45
C LEU A 392 11.94 -32.67 -7.82
N ASP A 393 10.94 -33.20 -7.10
CA ASP A 393 11.03 -34.53 -6.47
C ASP A 393 11.18 -35.68 -7.49
N VAL A 394 10.45 -35.58 -8.59
CA VAL A 394 10.49 -36.57 -9.66
C VAL A 394 11.49 -36.26 -10.78
N LYS A 395 12.32 -35.23 -10.57
CA LYS A 395 13.34 -34.75 -11.52
C LYS A 395 12.78 -34.39 -12.91
N GLU A 396 11.58 -33.83 -12.95
CA GLU A 396 11.00 -33.28 -14.16
C GLU A 396 11.60 -31.90 -14.51
N ARG A 397 11.62 -31.60 -15.81
CA ARG A 397 12.09 -30.29 -16.35
C ARG A 397 11.01 -29.27 -16.20
N TYR A 398 11.03 -28.53 -15.11
CA TYR A 398 9.98 -27.54 -14.77
C TYR A 398 10.51 -26.12 -14.90
N HIS A 399 9.86 -25.32 -15.74
CA HIS A 399 10.25 -23.96 -16.05
C HIS A 399 9.17 -22.97 -15.63
N ILE A 400 9.59 -21.85 -15.08
CA ILE A 400 8.70 -20.74 -14.70
C ILE A 400 9.17 -19.49 -15.44
N VAL A 401 8.26 -18.87 -16.20
CA VAL A 401 8.49 -17.55 -16.80
C VAL A 401 7.58 -16.56 -16.08
N SER A 402 8.19 -15.57 -15.45
CA SER A 402 7.47 -14.44 -14.82
C SER A 402 7.43 -13.28 -15.80
N PHE A 403 6.23 -12.80 -16.10
CA PHE A 403 6.01 -11.65 -16.97
C PHE A 403 5.68 -10.40 -16.15
N ASP A 404 6.25 -9.27 -16.54
CA ASP A 404 5.94 -7.95 -15.99
C ASP A 404 5.31 -7.09 -17.08
N PHE A 405 4.07 -6.65 -16.87
CA PHE A 405 3.43 -5.71 -17.79
C PHE A 405 4.00 -4.30 -17.62
N SER A 406 4.24 -3.61 -18.72
CA SER A 406 4.63 -2.21 -18.70
C SER A 406 3.43 -1.32 -18.36
N LYS A 407 3.34 -0.83 -17.12
CA LYS A 407 2.26 0.09 -16.67
C LYS A 407 0.85 -0.46 -16.97
N ALA A 408 0.57 -1.69 -16.59
CA ALA A 408 -0.63 -2.47 -16.92
C ALA A 408 -1.95 -1.68 -16.78
N PHE A 409 -2.19 -1.08 -15.61
CA PHE A 409 -3.43 -0.36 -15.32
C PHE A 409 -3.59 0.93 -16.15
N ASP A 410 -2.50 1.57 -16.54
CA ASP A 410 -2.53 2.85 -17.25
C ASP A 410 -2.67 2.67 -18.77
N ARG A 411 -2.45 1.45 -19.30
CA ARG A 411 -2.42 1.17 -20.73
C ARG A 411 -3.67 0.54 -21.31
N VAL A 412 -4.61 0.06 -20.50
CA VAL A 412 -5.84 -0.61 -20.97
C VAL A 412 -6.61 0.31 -21.96
N PRO A 413 -6.72 -0.05 -23.26
CA PRO A 413 -7.48 0.76 -24.24
C PRO A 413 -8.96 0.71 -23.89
N HIS A 414 -9.62 1.89 -23.80
CA HIS A 414 -11.01 2.00 -23.39
C HIS A 414 -11.97 1.25 -24.31
N ASP A 415 -11.81 1.41 -25.64
CA ASP A 415 -12.68 0.78 -26.65
C ASP A 415 -12.58 -0.75 -26.60
N LEU A 416 -11.38 -1.29 -26.44
CA LEU A 416 -11.17 -2.74 -26.31
C LEU A 416 -11.72 -3.28 -25.00
N LEU A 417 -11.66 -2.50 -23.92
CA LEU A 417 -12.30 -2.87 -22.65
C LEU A 417 -13.83 -2.91 -22.80
N ILE A 418 -14.43 -1.92 -23.45
CA ILE A 418 -15.87 -1.90 -23.74
C ILE A 418 -16.26 -3.10 -24.61
N HIS A 419 -15.45 -3.45 -25.61
CA HIS A 419 -15.65 -4.65 -26.41
C HIS A 419 -15.69 -5.93 -25.53
N LYS A 420 -14.76 -6.07 -24.57
CA LYS A 420 -14.76 -7.22 -23.64
C LYS A 420 -15.98 -7.27 -22.73
N LEU A 421 -16.46 -6.11 -22.25
CA LEU A 421 -17.69 -6.05 -21.46
C LEU A 421 -18.91 -6.53 -22.27
N LYS A 422 -18.99 -6.18 -23.57
CA LYS A 422 -20.03 -6.68 -24.49
C LYS A 422 -19.93 -8.19 -24.67
N ARG A 423 -18.70 -8.73 -24.84
CA ARG A 423 -18.46 -10.19 -24.95
C ARG A 423 -18.96 -10.96 -23.73
N TYR A 424 -18.87 -10.38 -22.54
CA TYR A 424 -19.37 -10.98 -21.29
C TYR A 424 -20.86 -10.67 -21.02
N ASN A 425 -21.57 -10.12 -22.00
CA ASN A 425 -23.01 -9.82 -21.96
C ASN A 425 -23.44 -8.93 -20.79
N ILE A 426 -22.61 -7.97 -20.44
CA ILE A 426 -22.92 -6.94 -19.44
C ILE A 426 -24.06 -6.07 -19.98
N SER A 427 -24.97 -5.59 -19.10
CA SER A 427 -26.13 -4.80 -19.51
C SER A 427 -25.70 -3.49 -20.19
N ASN A 428 -26.47 -3.04 -21.21
CA ASN A 428 -26.13 -1.85 -21.98
C ASN A 428 -26.07 -0.58 -21.10
N ALA A 429 -26.97 -0.46 -20.11
CA ALA A 429 -26.95 0.68 -19.19
C ALA A 429 -25.62 0.72 -18.38
N CYS A 430 -25.17 -0.42 -17.92
CA CYS A 430 -23.90 -0.54 -17.20
C CYS A 430 -22.71 -0.23 -18.13
N ILE A 431 -22.70 -0.74 -19.37
CA ILE A 431 -21.66 -0.46 -20.36
C ILE A 431 -21.61 1.04 -20.69
N ASN A 432 -22.77 1.67 -20.91
CA ASN A 432 -22.86 3.10 -21.23
C ASN A 432 -22.30 3.93 -20.07
N TRP A 433 -22.66 3.60 -18.83
CA TRP A 433 -22.12 4.29 -17.66
C TRP A 433 -20.60 4.14 -17.55
N ILE A 434 -20.06 2.93 -17.70
CA ILE A 434 -18.62 2.67 -17.66
C ILE A 434 -17.91 3.39 -18.80
N SER A 435 -18.46 3.36 -19.99
CA SER A 435 -17.92 4.08 -21.16
C SER A 435 -17.85 5.58 -20.89
N ASN A 436 -18.95 6.18 -20.42
CA ASN A 436 -19.01 7.60 -20.09
C ASN A 436 -18.03 7.95 -18.93
N TRP A 437 -17.92 7.07 -17.93
CA TRP A 437 -17.00 7.26 -16.81
C TRP A 437 -15.51 7.19 -17.23
N LEU A 438 -15.16 6.38 -18.24
CA LEU A 438 -13.79 6.25 -18.74
C LEU A 438 -13.39 7.39 -19.67
N HIS A 439 -14.31 7.86 -20.52
CA HIS A 439 -14.01 8.87 -21.55
C HIS A 439 -14.12 10.30 -21.03
N GLY A 440 -13.30 11.19 -21.61
CA GLY A 440 -13.27 12.60 -21.24
C GLY A 440 -12.69 12.90 -19.85
N ARG A 441 -11.92 11.97 -19.28
CA ARG A 441 -11.27 12.15 -17.99
C ARG A 441 -10.10 13.11 -18.07
N THR A 442 -9.91 13.87 -16.98
CA THR A 442 -8.75 14.75 -16.80
C THR A 442 -8.09 14.54 -15.44
N SER A 443 -6.79 14.69 -15.40
CA SER A 443 -6.00 14.53 -14.20
C SER A 443 -5.08 15.71 -13.94
N VAL A 444 -4.83 16.00 -12.65
CA VAL A 444 -3.91 17.04 -12.19
C VAL A 444 -2.99 16.44 -11.14
N VAL A 445 -1.67 16.50 -11.34
CA VAL A 445 -0.73 16.02 -10.32
C VAL A 445 -0.66 16.99 -9.14
N GLN A 446 -0.74 16.44 -7.93
CA GLN A 446 -0.54 17.18 -6.68
C GLN A 446 0.62 16.61 -5.90
N THR A 447 1.68 17.39 -5.72
CA THR A 447 2.87 17.00 -4.96
C THR A 447 3.50 18.18 -4.26
N ASN A 448 4.03 17.99 -3.04
CA ASN A 448 4.69 19.03 -2.23
C ASN A 448 3.90 20.34 -2.05
N GLY A 449 2.57 20.31 -2.16
CA GLY A 449 1.70 21.50 -2.12
C GLY A 449 1.52 22.21 -3.46
N LEU A 450 2.08 21.67 -4.53
CA LEU A 450 2.01 22.20 -5.91
C LEU A 450 1.01 21.41 -6.74
N ARG A 451 0.52 22.05 -7.81
CA ARG A 451 -0.39 21.45 -8.78
C ARG A 451 0.17 21.61 -10.19
N SER A 452 0.12 20.55 -10.99
CA SER A 452 0.44 20.61 -12.42
C SER A 452 -0.67 21.23 -13.24
N LYS A 453 -0.39 21.47 -14.52
CA LYS A 453 -1.43 21.64 -15.55
C LYS A 453 -2.28 20.37 -15.65
N GLY A 454 -3.53 20.53 -16.06
CA GLY A 454 -4.43 19.40 -16.32
C GLY A 454 -4.02 18.67 -17.61
N PHE A 455 -4.08 17.35 -17.59
CA PHE A 455 -3.82 16.52 -18.76
C PHE A 455 -4.94 15.49 -18.97
N PRO A 456 -5.28 15.17 -20.24
CA PRO A 456 -6.31 14.20 -20.58
C PRO A 456 -5.82 12.77 -20.29
N VAL A 457 -6.75 11.91 -19.86
CA VAL A 457 -6.53 10.47 -19.66
C VAL A 457 -7.10 9.73 -20.88
N GLN A 458 -6.23 9.16 -21.69
CA GLN A 458 -6.61 8.57 -23.00
C GLN A 458 -6.79 7.05 -22.94
N SER A 459 -6.21 6.40 -21.92
CA SER A 459 -6.31 4.95 -21.69
C SER A 459 -6.20 4.64 -20.19
N GLY A 460 -6.37 3.38 -19.87
CA GLY A 460 -6.18 2.88 -18.51
C GLY A 460 -7.43 2.95 -17.65
N VAL A 461 -7.33 2.24 -16.52
CA VAL A 461 -8.33 2.27 -15.45
C VAL A 461 -7.73 3.02 -14.26
N PRO A 462 -8.44 4.01 -13.66
CA PRO A 462 -7.85 4.88 -12.63
C PRO A 462 -7.35 4.10 -11.41
N GLN A 463 -6.06 4.18 -11.14
CA GLN A 463 -5.46 3.57 -9.94
C GLN A 463 -5.96 4.30 -8.68
N GLY A 464 -6.86 3.65 -7.93
CA GLY A 464 -7.52 4.22 -6.74
C GLY A 464 -9.04 4.39 -6.87
N SER A 465 -9.63 4.01 -8.01
CA SER A 465 -11.06 3.79 -8.19
C SER A 465 -11.49 2.43 -7.59
N VAL A 466 -12.79 2.22 -7.47
CA VAL A 466 -13.37 0.95 -7.01
C VAL A 466 -13.53 -0.03 -8.16
N LEU A 467 -13.94 0.47 -9.32
CA LEU A 467 -14.14 -0.35 -10.53
C LEU A 467 -12.83 -0.77 -11.20
N GLY A 468 -11.77 0.04 -11.11
CA GLY A 468 -10.52 -0.18 -11.83
C GLY A 468 -9.96 -1.60 -11.71
N PRO A 469 -9.80 -2.15 -10.52
CA PRO A 469 -9.31 -3.52 -10.36
C PRO A 469 -10.17 -4.57 -11.06
N LEU A 470 -11.50 -4.49 -10.95
CA LEU A 470 -12.41 -5.44 -11.58
C LEU A 470 -12.38 -5.33 -13.11
N LEU A 471 -12.40 -4.11 -13.63
CA LEU A 471 -12.31 -3.88 -15.08
C LEU A 471 -10.99 -4.41 -15.66
N PHE A 472 -9.90 -4.30 -14.92
CA PHE A 472 -8.63 -4.88 -15.29
C PHE A 472 -8.68 -6.42 -15.32
N LEU A 473 -9.30 -7.07 -14.30
CA LEU A 473 -9.49 -8.52 -14.31
C LEU A 473 -10.32 -8.99 -15.51
N ILE A 474 -11.42 -8.30 -15.80
CA ILE A 474 -12.26 -8.56 -16.98
C ILE A 474 -11.44 -8.45 -18.27
N TYR A 475 -10.56 -7.45 -18.34
CA TYR A 475 -9.76 -7.19 -19.52
C TYR A 475 -8.77 -8.31 -19.85
N ILE A 476 -8.08 -8.85 -18.84
CA ILE A 476 -7.04 -9.88 -19.04
C ILE A 476 -7.56 -11.32 -18.95
N ASN A 477 -8.84 -11.51 -18.64
CA ASN A 477 -9.41 -12.81 -18.29
C ASN A 477 -9.22 -13.89 -19.36
N ASP A 478 -9.40 -13.53 -20.64
CA ASP A 478 -9.29 -14.46 -21.77
C ASP A 478 -7.84 -14.85 -22.16
N MET A 479 -6.85 -14.17 -21.58
CA MET A 479 -5.43 -14.54 -21.78
C MET A 479 -5.17 -15.99 -21.37
N THR A 480 -5.88 -16.48 -20.36
CA THR A 480 -5.74 -17.85 -19.87
C THR A 480 -6.37 -18.91 -20.77
N GLU A 481 -7.24 -18.50 -21.69
CA GLU A 481 -7.90 -19.39 -22.66
C GLU A 481 -6.94 -19.83 -23.78
N LEU A 482 -5.81 -19.16 -23.97
CA LEU A 482 -4.81 -19.48 -25.00
C LEU A 482 -3.84 -20.58 -24.59
N ILE A 483 -3.75 -20.85 -23.30
CA ILE A 483 -2.75 -21.74 -22.71
C ILE A 483 -3.44 -23.03 -22.25
N HIS A 484 -3.18 -24.12 -22.97
CA HIS A 484 -3.82 -25.43 -22.74
C HIS A 484 -2.86 -26.49 -22.19
N ASP A 485 -1.62 -26.51 -22.69
CA ASP A 485 -0.65 -27.55 -22.36
C ASP A 485 0.32 -27.15 -21.22
N SER A 486 0.13 -25.94 -20.70
CA SER A 486 0.90 -25.36 -19.61
C SER A 486 -0.02 -24.72 -18.57
N ASP A 487 0.53 -24.39 -17.40
CA ASP A 487 -0.22 -23.72 -16.36
C ASP A 487 0.11 -22.22 -16.32
N ILE A 488 -0.86 -21.38 -16.66
CA ILE A 488 -0.75 -19.92 -16.52
C ILE A 488 -1.41 -19.49 -15.23
N ARG A 489 -0.74 -18.63 -14.45
CA ARG A 489 -1.22 -18.11 -13.18
C ARG A 489 -1.17 -16.60 -13.15
N LEU A 490 -2.26 -15.99 -12.70
CA LEU A 490 -2.46 -14.55 -12.66
C LEU A 490 -2.68 -14.06 -11.22
N TYR A 491 -2.00 -12.99 -10.87
CA TYR A 491 -2.32 -12.21 -9.67
C TYR A 491 -2.38 -10.73 -10.03
N ALA A 492 -3.54 -10.26 -10.44
CA ALA A 492 -3.72 -9.00 -11.16
C ALA A 492 -2.83 -8.95 -12.41
N ASP A 493 -1.89 -8.01 -12.47
CA ASP A 493 -0.92 -7.85 -13.55
C ASP A 493 0.29 -8.81 -13.46
N ASP A 494 0.56 -9.39 -12.29
CA ASP A 494 1.64 -10.38 -12.13
C ASP A 494 1.23 -11.71 -12.80
N THR A 495 1.91 -12.07 -13.90
CA THR A 495 1.63 -13.26 -14.71
C THR A 495 2.78 -14.26 -14.61
N LEU A 496 2.47 -15.52 -14.34
CA LEU A 496 3.41 -16.63 -14.40
C LEU A 496 2.94 -17.66 -15.45
N LEU A 497 3.90 -18.17 -16.24
CA LEU A 497 3.73 -19.33 -17.08
C LEU A 497 4.59 -20.46 -16.51
N CYS A 498 3.97 -21.56 -16.13
CA CYS A 498 4.62 -22.74 -15.57
C CYS A 498 4.55 -23.89 -16.56
N VAL A 499 5.69 -24.37 -17.02
CA VAL A 499 5.79 -25.34 -18.11
C VAL A 499 6.61 -26.55 -17.68
N ASN A 500 6.06 -27.74 -17.91
CA ASN A 500 6.77 -28.99 -17.68
C ASN A 500 7.29 -29.55 -19.03
N LEU A 501 8.55 -29.32 -19.31
CA LEU A 501 9.18 -29.74 -20.58
C LEU A 501 9.45 -31.24 -20.67
N THR A 502 9.38 -31.99 -19.58
CA THR A 502 9.40 -33.45 -19.62
C THR A 502 8.14 -34.00 -20.26
N LYS A 503 6.98 -33.38 -20.01
CA LYS A 503 5.68 -33.79 -20.58
C LYS A 503 5.48 -33.25 -21.99
N CYS A 504 5.86 -31.95 -22.18
CA CYS A 504 5.67 -31.25 -23.45
C CYS A 504 6.99 -30.58 -23.90
N PRO A 505 7.91 -31.33 -24.52
CA PRO A 505 9.14 -30.75 -25.04
C PRO A 505 8.88 -29.66 -26.07
N ASN A 506 9.70 -28.62 -26.09
CA ASN A 506 9.67 -27.50 -27.06
C ASN A 506 8.45 -26.56 -27.02
N ILE A 507 7.54 -26.71 -26.06
CA ILE A 507 6.32 -25.88 -25.99
C ILE A 507 6.57 -24.48 -25.43
N LEU A 508 7.64 -24.30 -24.64
CA LEU A 508 7.87 -23.07 -23.87
C LEU A 508 7.88 -21.80 -24.73
N GLN A 509 8.61 -21.82 -25.86
CA GLN A 509 8.66 -20.66 -26.77
C GLN A 509 7.30 -20.39 -27.45
N SER A 510 6.58 -21.44 -27.84
CA SER A 510 5.27 -21.33 -28.45
C SER A 510 4.26 -20.67 -27.49
N GLU A 511 4.24 -21.10 -26.22
CA GLU A 511 3.35 -20.52 -25.22
C GLU A 511 3.70 -19.07 -24.90
N VAL A 512 5.00 -18.72 -24.83
CA VAL A 512 5.44 -17.33 -24.66
C VAL A 512 5.01 -16.46 -25.85
N SER A 513 5.14 -16.98 -27.08
CA SER A 513 4.72 -16.27 -28.29
C SER A 513 3.20 -16.01 -28.30
N LYS A 514 2.38 -16.99 -27.90
CA LYS A 514 0.93 -16.80 -27.78
C LYS A 514 0.56 -15.66 -26.82
N LEU A 515 1.27 -15.54 -25.69
CA LEU A 515 1.06 -14.47 -24.72
C LEU A 515 1.50 -13.10 -25.28
N ASP A 516 2.60 -13.03 -26.00
CA ASP A 516 3.08 -11.82 -26.67
C ASP A 516 2.11 -11.34 -27.75
N ASP A 517 1.60 -12.26 -28.57
CA ASP A 517 0.62 -11.98 -29.61
C ASP A 517 -0.71 -11.50 -29.00
N TRP A 518 -1.14 -12.11 -27.89
CA TRP A 518 -2.30 -11.64 -27.14
C TRP A 518 -2.09 -10.21 -26.63
N ALA A 519 -0.92 -9.94 -26.04
CA ALA A 519 -0.61 -8.61 -25.52
C ALA A 519 -0.64 -7.55 -26.63
N LYS A 520 -0.01 -7.83 -27.80
CA LYS A 520 -0.04 -6.95 -28.97
C LYS A 520 -1.46 -6.71 -29.47
N LYS A 521 -2.25 -7.79 -29.65
CA LYS A 521 -3.65 -7.72 -30.08
C LYS A 521 -4.50 -6.84 -29.18
N TRP A 522 -4.29 -6.89 -27.86
CA TRP A 522 -5.06 -6.15 -26.87
C TRP A 522 -4.38 -4.85 -26.42
N GLY A 523 -3.40 -4.33 -27.14
CA GLY A 523 -2.74 -3.05 -26.83
C GLY A 523 -1.98 -3.05 -25.51
N MET A 524 -1.68 -4.22 -24.95
CA MET A 524 -0.84 -4.40 -23.76
C MET A 524 0.61 -4.61 -24.15
N LEU A 525 1.53 -4.38 -23.21
CA LEU A 525 2.97 -4.56 -23.47
C LEU A 525 3.63 -5.23 -22.27
N PHE A 526 4.34 -6.32 -22.52
CA PHE A 526 5.27 -6.87 -21.55
C PHE A 526 6.60 -6.11 -21.54
N ASN A 527 7.26 -6.06 -20.42
CA ASN A 527 8.60 -5.50 -20.28
C ASN A 527 9.63 -6.63 -20.24
N ALA A 528 10.20 -6.97 -21.38
CA ALA A 528 11.13 -8.10 -21.51
C ALA A 528 12.32 -8.02 -20.53
N THR A 529 12.82 -6.81 -20.20
CA THR A 529 13.96 -6.65 -19.29
C THR A 529 13.62 -6.94 -17.82
N LYS A 530 12.32 -6.94 -17.47
CA LYS A 530 11.81 -7.29 -16.14
C LYS A 530 11.20 -8.67 -16.07
N CYS A 531 10.89 -9.27 -17.21
CA CYS A 531 10.52 -10.68 -17.28
C CYS A 531 11.71 -11.54 -16.86
N VAL A 532 11.45 -12.67 -16.21
CA VAL A 532 12.50 -13.57 -15.72
C VAL A 532 12.10 -14.99 -16.01
N HIS A 533 13.04 -15.77 -16.57
CA HIS A 533 12.91 -17.20 -16.76
C HIS A 533 13.71 -17.93 -15.67
N VAL A 534 13.10 -18.89 -14.99
CA VAL A 534 13.73 -19.70 -13.94
C VAL A 534 13.46 -21.17 -14.22
N GLN A 535 14.51 -21.97 -14.20
CA GLN A 535 14.43 -23.42 -14.24
C GLN A 535 14.47 -23.97 -12.82
N ILE A 536 13.53 -24.83 -12.47
CA ILE A 536 13.47 -25.49 -11.17
C ILE A 536 14.25 -26.80 -11.25
N GLY A 537 15.20 -27.01 -10.34
CA GLY A 537 16.08 -28.16 -10.29
C GLY A 537 17.47 -27.89 -10.85
N GLU A 538 18.07 -28.92 -11.49
CA GLU A 538 19.39 -28.80 -12.11
C GLU A 538 19.29 -28.00 -13.40
N SER A 539 20.27 -27.13 -13.65
CA SER A 539 20.31 -26.32 -14.86
C SER A 539 20.69 -27.17 -16.06
N GLU A 540 19.82 -27.15 -17.06
CA GLU A 540 20.17 -27.66 -18.38
C GLU A 540 20.81 -26.56 -19.25
N PRO A 541 21.66 -26.93 -20.24
CA PRO A 541 22.24 -25.92 -21.09
C PRO A 541 21.19 -25.22 -21.96
N ASP A 542 21.19 -23.90 -21.83
CA ASP A 542 20.84 -22.85 -22.81
C ASP A 542 19.44 -22.85 -23.45
N ILE A 543 18.38 -23.08 -22.68
CA ILE A 543 17.04 -22.76 -23.19
C ILE A 543 16.86 -21.22 -23.19
N ARG A 544 16.98 -20.63 -24.39
CA ARG A 544 16.79 -19.21 -24.64
C ARG A 544 15.35 -18.91 -25.00
N VAL A 545 14.65 -18.18 -24.16
CA VAL A 545 13.26 -17.77 -24.37
C VAL A 545 13.22 -16.34 -24.88
N LYS A 546 12.50 -16.10 -25.98
CA LYS A 546 12.33 -14.78 -26.57
C LYS A 546 10.91 -14.26 -26.34
N LEU A 547 10.81 -12.97 -26.05
CA LEU A 547 9.58 -12.20 -26.02
C LEU A 547 9.68 -11.14 -27.14
N GLY A 548 8.98 -11.34 -28.25
CA GLY A 548 9.29 -10.64 -29.49
C GLY A 548 10.76 -10.85 -29.89
N ASP A 549 11.48 -9.77 -30.17
CA ASP A 549 12.90 -9.80 -30.53
C ASP A 549 13.86 -9.84 -29.33
N SER A 550 13.33 -9.65 -28.11
CA SER A 550 14.14 -9.54 -26.89
C SER A 550 14.26 -10.88 -26.18
N LEU A 551 15.47 -11.20 -25.67
CA LEU A 551 15.67 -12.37 -24.82
C LEU A 551 15.16 -12.09 -23.40
N ILE A 552 14.42 -13.05 -22.84
CA ILE A 552 14.07 -13.04 -21.42
C ILE A 552 15.29 -13.51 -20.63
N PRO A 553 15.78 -12.71 -19.64
CA PRO A 553 16.92 -13.10 -18.82
C PRO A 553 16.62 -14.36 -18.00
N CYS A 554 17.55 -15.31 -18.05
CA CYS A 554 17.53 -16.48 -17.17
C CYS A 554 18.14 -16.13 -15.81
N SER A 555 17.55 -16.64 -14.74
CA SER A 555 18.01 -16.38 -13.36
C SER A 555 17.79 -17.59 -12.47
N ASP A 556 18.67 -17.79 -11.48
CA ASP A 556 18.51 -18.82 -10.45
C ASP A 556 17.40 -18.52 -9.43
N SER A 557 16.86 -17.32 -9.45
CA SER A 557 15.80 -16.92 -8.52
C SER A 557 15.02 -15.72 -9.01
N PHE A 558 13.77 -15.62 -8.59
CA PHE A 558 12.92 -14.44 -8.83
C PHE A 558 12.05 -14.14 -7.62
N LYS A 559 11.54 -12.91 -7.58
CA LYS A 559 10.64 -12.47 -6.52
C LYS A 559 9.20 -12.48 -7.02
N TYR A 560 8.36 -13.31 -6.39
CA TYR A 560 6.95 -13.40 -6.71
C TYR A 560 6.07 -13.16 -5.48
N LEU A 561 5.12 -12.25 -5.57
CA LEU A 561 4.17 -11.88 -4.50
C LEU A 561 4.86 -11.70 -3.13
N GLY A 562 6.04 -11.08 -3.12
CA GLY A 562 6.79 -10.80 -1.90
C GLY A 562 7.70 -11.92 -1.38
N VAL A 563 7.66 -13.10 -1.97
CA VAL A 563 8.52 -14.25 -1.65
C VAL A 563 9.62 -14.39 -2.69
N GLN A 564 10.88 -14.60 -2.27
CA GLN A 564 12.00 -14.93 -3.15
C GLN A 564 12.02 -16.43 -3.37
N ILE A 565 11.81 -16.85 -4.60
CA ILE A 565 11.78 -18.26 -5.03
C ILE A 565 13.11 -18.54 -5.74
N ASP A 566 13.86 -19.52 -5.27
CA ASP A 566 15.09 -20.00 -5.94
C ASP A 566 14.86 -21.34 -6.62
N SER A 567 15.71 -21.67 -7.61
CA SER A 567 15.64 -22.89 -8.42
C SER A 567 15.66 -24.19 -7.59
N SER A 568 16.25 -24.13 -6.40
CA SER A 568 16.37 -25.27 -5.48
C SER A 568 15.27 -25.36 -4.44
N LEU A 569 14.40 -24.33 -4.30
CA LEU A 569 13.34 -24.21 -3.30
C LEU A 569 13.82 -24.35 -1.84
N LYS A 570 15.07 -23.98 -1.54
CA LYS A 570 15.69 -24.13 -0.21
C LYS A 570 15.42 -22.98 0.75
N TRP A 571 14.84 -21.85 0.29
CA TRP A 571 14.41 -20.69 1.05
C TRP A 571 15.51 -19.90 1.77
N LYS A 572 16.78 -20.23 1.60
CA LYS A 572 17.88 -19.54 2.29
C LYS A 572 17.93 -18.05 1.97
N THR A 573 17.86 -17.71 0.70
CA THR A 573 17.89 -16.32 0.22
C THR A 573 16.67 -15.53 0.73
N HIS A 574 15.47 -16.13 0.64
CA HIS A 574 14.25 -15.51 1.13
C HIS A 574 14.34 -15.19 2.62
N ILE A 575 14.69 -16.17 3.44
CA ILE A 575 14.75 -16.03 4.90
C ILE A 575 15.83 -15.03 5.30
N THR A 576 17.00 -15.04 4.67
CA THR A 576 18.07 -14.08 4.94
C THR A 576 17.60 -12.64 4.68
N ASN A 577 16.96 -12.39 3.54
CA ASN A 577 16.43 -11.08 3.17
C ASN A 577 15.30 -10.63 4.11
N MET A 578 14.41 -11.54 4.47
CA MET A 578 13.30 -11.30 5.41
C MET A 578 13.81 -10.94 6.81
N VAL A 579 14.77 -11.71 7.36
CA VAL A 579 15.40 -11.46 8.66
C VAL A 579 16.12 -10.12 8.65
N ALA A 580 16.87 -9.79 7.60
CA ALA A 580 17.53 -8.50 7.46
C ALA A 580 16.53 -7.33 7.45
N LYS A 581 15.40 -7.47 6.74
CA LYS A 581 14.31 -6.48 6.74
C LYS A 581 13.67 -6.34 8.11
N ALA A 582 13.39 -7.45 8.79
CA ALA A 582 12.80 -7.46 10.12
C ALA A 582 13.73 -6.80 11.15
N ASN A 583 15.04 -7.07 11.11
CA ASN A 583 16.03 -6.44 11.98
C ASN A 583 16.14 -4.94 11.76
N ARG A 584 16.15 -4.46 10.50
CA ARG A 584 16.12 -3.03 10.18
C ARG A 584 14.87 -2.36 10.74
N THR A 585 13.72 -3.02 10.62
CA THR A 585 12.44 -2.53 11.14
C THR A 585 12.44 -2.51 12.66
N LEU A 586 12.92 -3.58 13.32
CA LEU A 586 13.07 -3.65 14.76
C LEU A 586 14.00 -2.54 15.29
N GLY A 587 15.12 -2.28 14.62
CA GLY A 587 16.02 -1.18 14.93
C GLY A 587 15.34 0.19 14.87
N MET A 588 14.49 0.42 13.85
CA MET A 588 13.69 1.65 13.74
C MET A 588 12.69 1.77 14.89
N VAL A 589 11.98 0.69 15.22
CA VAL A 589 11.03 0.64 16.35
C VAL A 589 11.74 0.88 17.68
N LYS A 590 12.89 0.25 17.92
CA LYS A 590 13.72 0.44 19.13
C LYS A 590 14.11 1.91 19.33
N ARG A 591 14.57 2.58 18.28
CA ARG A 591 14.93 4.01 18.34
C ARG A 591 13.72 4.90 18.61
N GLY A 592 12.61 4.66 17.90
CA GLY A 592 11.39 5.46 18.02
C GLY A 592 10.69 5.32 19.38
N LEU A 593 10.70 4.11 19.95
CA LEU A 593 9.95 3.77 21.16
C LEU A 593 10.85 3.54 22.39
N ARG A 594 12.03 4.16 22.44
CA ARG A 594 12.99 4.00 23.55
C ARG A 594 12.35 4.25 24.91
N SER A 595 11.55 5.30 25.04
CA SER A 595 10.88 5.73 26.29
C SER A 595 9.45 5.20 26.43
N ALA A 596 9.02 4.25 25.58
CA ALA A 596 7.66 3.71 25.63
C ALA A 596 7.52 2.62 26.70
N THR A 597 6.28 2.35 27.13
CA THR A 597 5.95 1.28 28.07
C THR A 597 6.19 -0.11 27.43
N VAL A 598 6.33 -1.15 28.27
CA VAL A 598 6.44 -2.55 27.83
C VAL A 598 5.26 -2.91 26.89
N LYS A 599 4.03 -2.55 27.30
CA LYS A 599 2.82 -2.78 26.48
C LYS A 599 2.95 -2.16 25.09
N SER A 600 3.32 -0.87 25.00
CA SER A 600 3.50 -0.16 23.72
C SER A 600 4.57 -0.80 22.83
N LYS A 601 5.67 -1.25 23.41
CA LYS A 601 6.76 -1.93 22.70
C LYS A 601 6.31 -3.29 22.16
N LEU A 602 5.57 -4.06 22.98
CA LEU A 602 5.04 -5.38 22.59
C LEU A 602 4.03 -5.26 21.45
N VAL A 603 3.11 -4.31 21.54
CA VAL A 603 2.13 -4.05 20.48
C VAL A 603 2.84 -3.65 19.19
N ALA A 604 3.82 -2.74 19.26
CA ALA A 604 4.59 -2.33 18.07
C ALA A 604 5.38 -3.51 17.45
N TYR A 605 5.96 -4.40 18.27
CA TYR A 605 6.59 -5.61 17.77
C TYR A 605 5.58 -6.51 17.04
N LYS A 606 4.44 -6.82 17.70
CA LYS A 606 3.40 -7.72 17.14
C LYS A 606 2.80 -7.22 15.86
N THR A 607 2.72 -5.88 15.63
CA THR A 607 2.04 -5.30 14.46
C THR A 607 2.98 -4.84 13.36
N VAL A 608 4.24 -4.49 13.67
CA VAL A 608 5.16 -3.89 12.68
C VAL A 608 6.30 -4.84 12.31
N VAL A 609 6.79 -5.65 13.24
CA VAL A 609 7.95 -6.54 13.02
C VAL A 609 7.53 -7.98 12.78
N LYS A 610 6.71 -8.53 13.67
CA LYS A 610 6.28 -9.95 13.62
C LYS A 610 5.60 -10.34 12.30
N PRO A 611 4.72 -9.51 11.68
CA PRO A 611 4.12 -9.85 10.39
C PRO A 611 5.11 -10.01 9.23
N LEU A 612 6.28 -9.38 9.30
CA LEU A 612 7.34 -9.57 8.31
C LEU A 612 7.94 -10.99 8.39
N LEU A 613 7.92 -11.62 9.57
CA LEU A 613 8.43 -12.96 9.83
C LEU A 613 7.38 -14.06 9.64
N GLU A 614 6.10 -13.68 9.45
CA GLU A 614 4.96 -14.61 9.31
C GLU A 614 4.33 -14.61 7.92
N TYR A 615 4.59 -13.56 7.11
CA TYR A 615 3.96 -13.41 5.79
C TYR A 615 4.22 -14.64 4.92
N ALA A 616 3.14 -15.27 4.42
CA ALA A 616 3.14 -16.44 3.56
C ALA A 616 3.99 -17.61 4.11
N SER A 617 4.06 -17.78 5.44
CA SER A 617 4.88 -18.82 6.09
C SER A 617 4.47 -20.24 5.68
N GLN A 618 3.22 -20.45 5.28
CA GLN A 618 2.73 -21.70 4.69
C GLN A 618 3.58 -22.17 3.52
N VAL A 619 4.12 -21.22 2.74
CA VAL A 619 4.88 -21.50 1.52
C VAL A 619 6.33 -21.88 1.83
N TRP A 620 6.99 -21.12 2.69
CA TRP A 620 8.45 -21.17 2.87
C TRP A 620 8.91 -21.68 4.26
N SER A 621 8.03 -22.20 5.11
CA SER A 621 8.41 -22.67 6.45
C SER A 621 9.61 -23.61 6.38
N PRO A 622 10.79 -23.23 6.97
CA PRO A 622 12.01 -24.01 6.79
C PRO A 622 12.01 -25.25 7.68
N HIS A 623 12.51 -26.38 7.15
CA HIS A 623 12.84 -27.56 7.93
C HIS A 623 14.23 -27.44 8.59
N ASN A 624 15.14 -26.69 7.99
CA ASN A 624 16.51 -26.52 8.45
C ASN A 624 16.57 -25.75 9.77
N VAL A 625 17.22 -26.34 10.78
CA VAL A 625 17.34 -25.78 12.15
C VAL A 625 18.07 -24.44 12.15
N TYR A 626 19.11 -24.28 11.34
CA TYR A 626 19.84 -23.01 11.25
C TYR A 626 18.93 -21.87 10.77
N LEU A 627 18.10 -22.12 9.78
CA LEU A 627 17.16 -21.10 9.28
C LEU A 627 16.05 -20.81 10.29
N LYS A 628 15.54 -21.83 10.99
CA LYS A 628 14.59 -21.64 12.11
C LYS A 628 15.19 -20.73 13.19
N ASN A 629 16.42 -21.02 13.61
CA ASN A 629 17.13 -20.24 14.63
C ASN A 629 17.39 -18.78 14.19
N ASN A 630 17.68 -18.53 12.91
CA ASN A 630 17.87 -17.17 12.40
C ASN A 630 16.57 -16.33 12.50
N ILE A 631 15.43 -16.95 12.24
CA ILE A 631 14.13 -16.28 12.38
C ILE A 631 13.84 -16.01 13.86
N GLU A 632 14.02 -17.02 14.72
CA GLU A 632 13.76 -16.95 16.16
C GLU A 632 14.64 -15.91 16.86
N ARG A 633 15.87 -15.71 16.39
CA ARG A 633 16.81 -14.71 16.91
C ARG A 633 16.23 -13.30 16.89
N VAL A 634 15.48 -12.93 15.83
CA VAL A 634 14.84 -11.62 15.75
C VAL A 634 13.81 -11.43 16.87
N GLN A 635 12.99 -12.45 17.14
CA GLN A 635 12.02 -12.42 18.22
C GLN A 635 12.71 -12.33 19.60
N ARG A 636 13.74 -13.13 19.82
CA ARG A 636 14.53 -13.09 21.05
C ARG A 636 15.16 -11.72 21.32
N ASP A 637 15.68 -11.08 20.27
CA ASP A 637 16.22 -9.72 20.35
C ASP A 637 15.13 -8.67 20.62
N ALA A 638 13.93 -8.87 20.11
CA ALA A 638 12.78 -8.02 20.42
C ALA A 638 12.35 -8.19 21.88
N VAL A 639 12.23 -9.43 22.38
CA VAL A 639 11.85 -9.73 23.77
C VAL A 639 12.84 -9.13 24.76
N LYS A 640 14.14 -9.29 24.53
CA LYS A 640 15.18 -8.65 25.35
C LYS A 640 14.95 -7.15 25.48
N TRP A 641 14.67 -6.48 24.39
CA TRP A 641 14.45 -5.03 24.37
C TRP A 641 13.12 -4.62 25.01
N ILE A 642 12.05 -5.37 24.78
CA ILE A 642 10.71 -5.07 25.31
C ILE A 642 10.71 -5.12 26.84
N TYR A 643 11.27 -6.21 27.41
CA TYR A 643 11.25 -6.50 28.84
C TYR A 643 12.52 -6.04 29.58
N PHE A 644 13.46 -5.39 28.89
CA PHE A 644 14.72 -4.88 29.48
C PHE A 644 15.57 -5.97 30.14
N LEU A 645 15.58 -7.19 29.57
CA LEU A 645 16.29 -8.33 30.14
C LEU A 645 17.80 -8.08 30.22
N LYS A 646 18.37 -8.34 31.38
CA LYS A 646 19.83 -8.30 31.64
C LYS A 646 20.50 -9.55 31.10
N HIS A 647 21.82 -9.52 30.99
CA HIS A 647 22.62 -10.61 30.38
C HIS A 647 22.37 -12.00 31.01
N ARG A 648 22.04 -12.06 32.30
CA ARG A 648 21.84 -13.30 33.05
C ARG A 648 20.39 -13.81 33.12
N GLU A 649 19.43 -13.06 32.58
CA GLU A 649 18.01 -13.41 32.63
C GLU A 649 17.61 -14.30 31.43
N SER A 650 16.86 -15.36 31.74
CA SER A 650 16.38 -16.32 30.73
C SER A 650 15.33 -15.67 29.83
N ILE A 651 15.62 -15.63 28.51
CA ILE A 651 14.67 -15.15 27.52
C ILE A 651 13.49 -16.11 27.38
N THR A 652 13.77 -17.42 27.48
CA THR A 652 12.75 -18.48 27.34
C THR A 652 11.73 -18.40 28.47
N ASP A 653 12.16 -18.18 29.71
CA ASP A 653 11.26 -18.00 30.84
C ASP A 653 10.44 -16.72 30.74
N CYS A 654 11.06 -15.63 30.24
CA CYS A 654 10.33 -14.39 29.97
C CYS A 654 9.26 -14.58 28.89
N MET A 655 9.57 -15.31 27.81
CA MET A 655 8.62 -15.62 26.76
C MET A 655 7.45 -16.45 27.30
N SER A 656 7.73 -17.51 28.07
CA SER A 656 6.71 -18.36 28.68
C SER A 656 5.80 -17.58 29.64
N LYS A 657 6.34 -16.77 30.54
CA LYS A 657 5.60 -15.93 31.50
C LYS A 657 4.68 -14.91 30.81
N ASN A 658 5.02 -14.49 29.59
CA ASN A 658 4.26 -13.47 28.83
C ASN A 658 3.47 -14.06 27.66
N ASN A 659 3.28 -15.37 27.60
CA ASN A 659 2.54 -16.08 26.55
C ASN A 659 3.04 -15.70 25.14
N ILE A 660 4.36 -15.70 24.96
CA ILE A 660 5.00 -15.48 23.65
C ILE A 660 5.49 -16.84 23.14
N CYS A 661 4.76 -17.44 22.21
CA CYS A 661 5.13 -18.71 21.59
C CYS A 661 6.35 -18.57 20.68
N LEU A 662 7.05 -19.65 20.42
CA LEU A 662 8.11 -19.70 19.41
C LEU A 662 7.52 -19.40 18.02
N LEU A 663 8.31 -18.78 17.16
CA LEU A 663 7.87 -18.54 15.77
C LEU A 663 7.74 -19.84 14.97
N SER A 664 8.42 -20.93 15.36
CA SER A 664 8.17 -22.27 14.80
C SER A 664 6.76 -22.74 15.07
N ASP A 665 6.34 -22.74 16.33
CA ASP A 665 5.02 -23.19 16.76
C ASP A 665 3.92 -22.31 16.17
N ARG A 666 4.22 -21.01 16.10
CA ARG A 666 3.32 -20.05 15.45
C ARG A 666 3.12 -20.33 13.96
N ARG A 667 4.12 -20.79 13.23
CA ARG A 667 3.95 -21.22 11.84
C ARG A 667 3.04 -22.44 11.71
N ASP A 668 3.18 -23.40 12.62
CA ASP A 668 2.31 -24.59 12.66
C ASP A 668 0.85 -24.21 12.99
N GLU A 669 0.65 -23.23 13.89
CA GLU A 669 -0.68 -22.65 14.14
C GLU A 669 -1.25 -21.96 12.89
N LEU A 670 -0.42 -21.23 12.14
CA LEU A 670 -0.83 -20.55 10.92
C LEU A 670 -1.18 -21.55 9.81
N ASP A 671 -0.49 -22.67 9.71
CA ASP A 671 -0.79 -23.78 8.81
C ASP A 671 -2.18 -24.37 9.15
N THR A 672 -2.42 -24.67 10.42
CA THR A 672 -3.72 -25.17 10.92
C THR A 672 -4.84 -24.14 10.68
N LEU A 673 -4.59 -22.86 10.97
CA LEU A 673 -5.57 -21.80 10.73
C LEU A 673 -5.91 -21.64 9.24
N PHE A 674 -4.95 -21.86 8.35
CA PHE A 674 -5.19 -21.84 6.92
C PHE A 674 -6.15 -22.96 6.51
N LEU A 675 -5.93 -24.19 6.98
CA LEU A 675 -6.82 -25.33 6.72
C LEU A 675 -8.24 -25.08 7.21
N ARG A 676 -8.39 -24.58 8.46
CA ARG A 676 -9.71 -24.23 9.00
C ARG A 676 -10.44 -23.19 8.17
N LYS A 677 -9.73 -22.25 7.55
CA LYS A 677 -10.33 -21.26 6.65
C LYS A 677 -10.76 -21.87 5.31
N VAL A 678 -10.03 -22.86 4.80
CA VAL A 678 -10.46 -23.64 3.62
C VAL A 678 -11.70 -24.45 3.95
N GLU A 679 -11.73 -25.13 5.08
CA GLU A 679 -12.88 -25.89 5.58
C GLU A 679 -14.15 -25.02 5.74
N ALA A 680 -13.99 -23.83 6.33
CA ALA A 680 -15.08 -22.88 6.49
C ALA A 680 -15.52 -22.19 5.18
N GLY A 681 -14.96 -22.58 4.02
CA GLY A 681 -15.26 -21.96 2.72
C GLY A 681 -14.78 -20.51 2.57
N LEU A 682 -13.94 -20.05 3.50
CA LEU A 682 -13.37 -18.69 3.44
C LEU A 682 -12.24 -18.57 2.40
N TYR A 683 -11.62 -19.69 2.05
CA TYR A 683 -10.63 -19.78 0.98
C TYR A 683 -11.12 -20.79 -0.07
N GLU A 684 -11.12 -20.37 -1.34
CA GLU A 684 -11.52 -21.17 -2.49
C GLU A 684 -10.37 -22.06 -2.98
N VAL A 685 -9.98 -23.05 -2.14
CA VAL A 685 -8.90 -23.99 -2.46
C VAL A 685 -9.46 -25.41 -2.49
N LYS A 686 -9.35 -26.05 -3.65
CA LYS A 686 -9.77 -27.46 -3.85
C LYS A 686 -8.66 -28.39 -3.35
N LEU A 687 -8.69 -28.78 -2.06
CA LEU A 687 -7.62 -29.61 -1.45
C LEU A 687 -7.37 -30.91 -2.18
N ASN A 688 -8.42 -31.55 -2.73
CA ASN A 688 -8.31 -32.78 -3.51
C ASN A 688 -7.40 -32.66 -4.75
N SER A 689 -7.19 -31.42 -5.26
CA SER A 689 -6.28 -31.19 -6.37
C SER A 689 -4.79 -31.25 -5.96
N TYR A 690 -4.49 -31.14 -4.66
CA TYR A 690 -3.14 -31.07 -4.12
C TYR A 690 -2.78 -32.27 -3.23
N ILE A 691 -3.76 -32.89 -2.59
CA ILE A 691 -3.56 -34.01 -1.68
C ILE A 691 -4.22 -35.23 -2.31
N ARG A 692 -3.40 -36.21 -2.73
CA ARG A 692 -3.92 -37.52 -3.16
C ARG A 692 -4.31 -38.30 -1.91
N PHE A 693 -5.61 -38.41 -1.65
CA PHE A 693 -6.14 -39.36 -0.69
C PHE A 693 -6.07 -40.75 -1.35
N ASN A 694 -5.17 -41.61 -0.89
CA ASN A 694 -5.22 -42.99 -1.34
C ASN A 694 -6.52 -43.61 -0.79
N GLN A 695 -7.41 -44.02 -1.68
CA GLN A 695 -8.40 -45.04 -1.39
C GLN A 695 -7.65 -46.36 -1.13
N ALA A 696 -7.03 -46.47 0.04
CA ALA A 696 -6.44 -47.72 0.45
C ALA A 696 -7.57 -48.61 0.95
N HIS A 697 -7.92 -49.63 0.20
CA HIS A 697 -8.60 -50.78 0.72
C HIS A 697 -8.02 -51.14 2.08
N ASN A 698 -8.89 -51.32 3.07
CA ASN A 698 -8.64 -51.75 4.44
C ASN A 698 -7.68 -52.96 4.48
N THR A 699 -6.40 -52.71 4.58
CA THR A 699 -5.44 -53.70 5.04
C THR A 699 -4.82 -53.20 6.33
N ARG A 700 -5.03 -53.98 7.38
CA ARG A 700 -4.60 -53.73 8.76
C ARG A 700 -3.22 -53.15 8.87
N GLY A 701 -3.11 -51.92 9.41
CA GLY A 701 -1.98 -51.53 10.26
C GLY A 701 -0.65 -51.19 9.60
N LYS A 702 -0.52 -50.95 8.29
CA LYS A 702 0.74 -50.45 7.70
C LYS A 702 0.63 -48.95 7.47
N SER A 703 1.40 -48.16 8.23
CA SER A 703 1.67 -46.76 7.89
C SER A 703 2.22 -46.70 6.47
N ILE A 704 1.56 -45.95 5.59
CA ILE A 704 2.03 -45.76 4.21
C ILE A 704 3.31 -44.91 4.30
N ASN A 705 4.47 -45.54 4.09
CA ASN A 705 5.74 -44.84 3.95
C ASN A 705 5.75 -44.12 2.60
N TRP A 706 5.55 -42.80 2.64
CA TRP A 706 5.72 -41.98 1.47
C TRP A 706 7.20 -41.77 1.21
N HIS A 707 7.66 -42.18 0.02
CA HIS A 707 9.00 -41.89 -0.41
C HIS A 707 9.05 -40.48 -1.01
N TYR A 708 9.93 -39.64 -0.46
CA TYR A 708 10.22 -38.32 -0.94
C TYR A 708 11.71 -38.30 -1.34
N ASN A 709 12.00 -37.89 -2.57
CA ASN A 709 13.37 -37.83 -3.07
C ASN A 709 14.09 -36.55 -2.65
N VAL A 710 13.33 -35.47 -2.43
CA VAL A 710 13.90 -34.17 -2.03
C VAL A 710 13.17 -33.52 -0.86
N ASN A 711 13.92 -32.81 -0.02
CA ASN A 711 13.38 -32.09 1.12
C ASN A 711 12.33 -31.00 0.77
N PRO A 712 12.49 -30.20 -0.31
CA PRO A 712 11.47 -29.21 -0.67
C PRO A 712 10.08 -29.81 -0.86
N TRP A 713 9.97 -30.98 -1.47
CA TRP A 713 8.70 -31.68 -1.62
C TRP A 713 8.19 -32.26 -0.31
N LYS A 714 9.04 -33.00 0.44
CA LYS A 714 8.69 -33.57 1.74
C LYS A 714 8.12 -32.54 2.72
N TYR A 715 8.72 -31.34 2.78
CA TYR A 715 8.36 -30.26 3.68
C TYR A 715 7.49 -29.19 3.04
N SER A 716 6.92 -29.43 1.86
CA SER A 716 5.92 -28.54 1.26
C SER A 716 4.67 -28.45 2.13
N PHE A 717 3.88 -27.36 2.01
CA PHE A 717 2.72 -27.13 2.85
C PHE A 717 1.76 -28.33 2.90
N TYR A 718 1.29 -28.79 1.75
CA TYR A 718 0.29 -29.87 1.72
C TYR A 718 0.80 -31.18 2.27
N ASN A 719 2.09 -31.47 2.15
CA ASN A 719 2.69 -32.66 2.74
C ASN A 719 2.87 -32.52 4.27
N ARG A 720 3.19 -31.32 4.78
CA ARG A 720 3.27 -31.07 6.23
C ARG A 720 1.92 -31.19 6.93
N VAL A 721 0.85 -30.74 6.31
CA VAL A 721 -0.49 -30.71 6.91
C VAL A 721 -1.36 -31.93 6.56
N ARG A 722 -0.83 -32.88 5.80
CA ARG A 722 -1.57 -34.05 5.32
C ARG A 722 -2.33 -34.79 6.43
N ASP A 723 -1.66 -35.06 7.54
CA ASP A 723 -2.26 -35.80 8.64
C ASP A 723 -3.36 -34.99 9.34
N GLN A 724 -3.23 -33.68 9.36
CA GLN A 724 -4.30 -32.80 9.88
C GLN A 724 -5.52 -32.81 8.94
N VAL A 725 -5.30 -32.79 7.63
CA VAL A 725 -6.39 -32.87 6.63
C VAL A 725 -7.19 -34.16 6.77
N LYS A 726 -6.56 -35.29 7.02
CA LYS A 726 -7.28 -36.57 7.28
C LYS A 726 -8.21 -36.53 8.47
N VAL A 727 -7.92 -35.69 9.48
CA VAL A 727 -8.77 -35.52 10.66
C VAL A 727 -9.97 -34.61 10.35
N TYR A 728 -9.76 -33.58 9.53
CA TYR A 728 -10.80 -32.59 9.22
C TYR A 728 -11.66 -32.95 7.98
N PHE A 729 -11.10 -33.72 7.06
CA PHE A 729 -11.74 -34.15 5.83
C PHE A 729 -11.59 -35.68 5.68
N PRO A 730 -12.34 -36.48 6.43
CA PRO A 730 -12.31 -37.93 6.21
C PRO A 730 -12.69 -38.21 4.74
N PRO A 731 -12.03 -39.16 4.07
CA PRO A 731 -12.45 -39.58 2.73
C PRO A 731 -13.90 -40.06 2.79
N ASP A 732 -14.74 -39.62 1.86
CA ASP A 732 -16.10 -40.09 1.65
C ASP A 732 -16.14 -41.60 1.41
#